data_b5c9038169c968bb60ed05a142e67cf7
#
_entry.id   b5c9038169c968bb60ed05a142e67cf7
#
_cell.length_a   1.000
_cell.length_b   1.000
_cell.length_c   1.000
_cell.angle_alpha   90.00
_cell.angle_beta   90.00
_cell.angle_gamma   90.00
#
_symmetry.space_group_name_H-M   'P 1'
#
loop_
_entity.id
_entity.type
_entity.pdbx_description
1 polymer ?
#
loop_
_entity_poly.entity_id
_entity_poly.type
_entity_poly.pdbx_seq_one_letter_code
_entity_poly.pdbx_strand_id
1 'polypeptide(L)'
;MPTKIFILQTLALVATASTVFAASPDFVDDIQPILERNCVRCHNAEKTKGGLRMDTYKSIMQGGDTADAIVPGNPAASELLVRIHLRPIDEGVMPDEGRALDPKEIALLNDWVKAGAPWPEGVTLTEQKPEPVKRVSIPARTPESATDAAAILDDILRRENEESESMTTGTVDDLVFLRRATIDLIGRIPTTPEIREFEAWSGDRREKLVDKLLAHPRFADRWTIFMADMLRIRSSIEGGNQLLAFINSSIAEAKPYDIMVRELIAASGRANSNPAVGFILGDDANPMELAAATAQVFLGVRIGCAMCHDHPFDDWEQRDFYDLAAFFGKTQKVGNQRMGTVYTTEGSKMTVLWPPEDKAKPEEREPVSPRFPFKNTKYDSTPNYLTRFEKLREQQQQKSIGGSGTESLDALLDAVNPSAGKKADPVLVEAEKESRLLNVHGDIYRTSELREKLAGLITNPRNDFFARAYVNRVWAEMIGHGFVEPLDNFSPYADLHHASTLDFLSREFVASGYDLRSLIRIIVLSDTYRRAPLTADIPLTVRENSERNFTAAPQRRMLGEVLYDSIVTAGHLKDFKWPAGANMKEVSSEIRVPTGEYIMVEGGAPTPEMQTEKPMVRNDGYDLESSLKLDFNSILTPKEASELERMRKESDEHIKALEMAAAQKDEKQKVMKYTTKTVTNKVDDNPRFDSAMRMATPAPPAHFLRVFGQPERAGLGEFRDSSSSLRQQLMMLNGRMTHEASRVGSLEPIHQLLEKDEAEAIVYAYREILTRPPTEEEKTFALALLSEDPHEGMADLRWALLNCNEFRFIP
;
A
#
# COMPACT_ATOMS: atom_id res chain seq x y z
N MET A 1 24.53 87.18 10.00
CA MET A 1 25.98 87.14 9.94
C MET A 1 26.49 86.04 10.86
N PRO A 2 27.58 85.23 10.54
CA PRO A 2 28.01 84.82 9.19
C PRO A 2 27.92 83.30 8.98
N THR A 3 27.86 82.89 7.72
CA THR A 3 27.96 81.64 7.09
C THR A 3 29.18 80.79 7.49
N LYS A 4 29.02 79.51 7.83
CA LYS A 4 30.11 78.54 7.84
C LYS A 4 29.85 77.48 6.79
N ILE A 5 30.66 77.48 5.74
CA ILE A 5 30.74 76.48 4.68
C ILE A 5 31.44 75.25 5.32
N PHE A 6 30.76 74.10 5.24
CA PHE A 6 31.33 72.74 5.50
C PHE A 6 31.61 72.08 4.15
N ILE A 7 32.91 71.85 3.90
CA ILE A 7 33.40 71.06 2.73
C ILE A 7 33.24 69.61 3.09
N LEU A 8 32.37 68.89 2.41
CA LEU A 8 32.25 67.41 2.46
C LEU A 8 33.31 66.80 1.51
N GLN A 9 34.34 66.21 2.09
CA GLN A 9 35.22 65.28 1.34
C GLN A 9 34.52 63.94 1.18
N THR A 10 34.09 63.64 -0.01
CA THR A 10 33.62 62.33 -0.41
C THR A 10 34.83 61.39 -0.60
N LEU A 11 35.06 60.49 0.37
CA LEU A 11 35.95 59.34 0.19
C LEU A 11 35.19 58.29 -0.66
N ALA A 12 35.59 58.12 -1.92
CA ALA A 12 35.13 57.03 -2.74
C ALA A 12 35.80 55.73 -2.25
N LEU A 13 35.01 54.90 -1.54
CA LEU A 13 35.40 53.53 -1.20
C LEU A 13 35.17 52.65 -2.44
N VAL A 14 36.22 52.34 -3.17
CA VAL A 14 36.18 51.33 -4.23
C VAL A 14 36.10 49.98 -3.54
N ALA A 15 34.88 49.47 -3.41
CA ALA A 15 34.67 48.07 -3.04
C ALA A 15 35.03 47.21 -4.23
N THR A 16 36.22 46.62 -4.22
CA THR A 16 36.57 45.48 -5.09
C THR A 16 35.73 44.30 -4.66
N ALA A 17 34.63 44.08 -5.34
CA ALA A 17 33.91 42.82 -5.26
C ALA A 17 34.83 41.73 -5.79
N SER A 18 35.52 41.03 -4.90
CA SER A 18 36.15 39.77 -5.24
C SER A 18 35.00 38.79 -5.52
N THR A 19 34.69 38.58 -6.80
CA THR A 19 33.90 37.44 -7.23
C THR A 19 34.74 36.21 -6.88
N VAL A 20 34.33 35.55 -5.81
CA VAL A 20 34.78 34.18 -5.52
C VAL A 20 34.21 33.37 -6.66
N PHE A 21 34.99 33.11 -7.72
CA PHE A 21 34.69 32.06 -8.65
C PHE A 21 34.72 30.76 -7.82
N ALA A 22 33.57 30.15 -7.57
CA ALA A 22 33.57 28.78 -7.10
C ALA A 22 34.39 27.98 -8.09
N ALA A 23 35.39 27.26 -7.62
CA ALA A 23 36.22 26.41 -8.46
C ALA A 23 35.27 25.43 -9.17
N SER A 24 35.46 25.25 -10.50
CA SER A 24 34.69 24.21 -11.23
C SER A 24 34.94 22.86 -10.58
N PRO A 25 33.92 21.98 -10.49
CA PRO A 25 34.12 20.63 -9.95
C PRO A 25 35.27 19.91 -10.67
N ASP A 26 36.11 19.19 -9.93
CA ASP A 26 37.13 18.35 -10.51
C ASP A 26 36.45 17.11 -11.15
N PHE A 27 36.88 16.76 -12.36
CA PHE A 27 36.23 15.67 -13.07
C PHE A 27 36.52 14.31 -12.39
N VAL A 28 37.76 14.06 -11.96
CA VAL A 28 38.18 12.76 -11.44
C VAL A 28 37.68 12.57 -10.00
N ASP A 29 37.74 13.63 -9.19
CA ASP A 29 37.39 13.54 -7.78
C ASP A 29 35.88 13.75 -7.53
N ASP A 30 35.19 14.59 -8.32
CA ASP A 30 33.79 14.96 -8.07
C ASP A 30 32.79 14.34 -9.07
N ILE A 31 33.11 14.28 -10.37
CA ILE A 31 32.17 13.93 -11.43
C ILE A 31 32.26 12.46 -11.86
N GLN A 32 33.47 11.94 -12.07
CA GLN A 32 33.68 10.56 -12.46
C GLN A 32 33.00 9.55 -11.52
N PRO A 33 33.11 9.66 -10.18
CA PRO A 33 32.45 8.73 -9.28
C PRO A 33 30.92 8.77 -9.40
N ILE A 34 30.33 9.93 -9.69
CA ILE A 34 28.88 10.07 -9.88
C ILE A 34 28.44 9.34 -11.14
N LEU A 35 29.14 9.58 -12.27
CA LEU A 35 28.81 8.97 -13.57
C LEU A 35 29.01 7.46 -13.57
N GLU A 36 30.12 6.95 -13.00
CA GLU A 36 30.44 5.53 -12.94
C GLU A 36 29.45 4.74 -12.07
N ARG A 37 28.99 5.34 -10.96
CA ARG A 37 28.06 4.71 -10.02
C ARG A 37 26.62 4.70 -10.55
N ASN A 38 26.17 5.79 -11.17
CA ASN A 38 24.76 6.00 -11.47
C ASN A 38 24.40 5.85 -12.95
N CYS A 39 25.32 6.05 -13.88
CA CYS A 39 25.02 6.19 -15.30
C CYS A 39 25.64 5.09 -16.18
N VAL A 40 26.93 4.80 -16.00
CA VAL A 40 27.71 3.93 -16.89
C VAL A 40 27.21 2.49 -16.90
N ARG A 41 26.61 2.01 -15.83
CA ARG A 41 26.06 0.66 -15.76
C ARG A 41 24.99 0.38 -16.84
N CYS A 42 24.26 1.42 -17.28
CA CYS A 42 23.20 1.33 -18.29
C CYS A 42 23.61 1.95 -19.64
N HIS A 43 24.57 2.86 -19.62
CA HIS A 43 25.02 3.65 -20.76
C HIS A 43 26.51 3.40 -21.08
N ASN A 44 26.86 2.16 -21.46
CA ASN A 44 28.22 1.71 -21.77
C ASN A 44 28.29 1.03 -23.14
N ALA A 45 29.43 0.44 -23.49
CA ALA A 45 29.66 -0.21 -24.79
C ALA A 45 28.77 -1.45 -25.02
N GLU A 46 28.35 -2.15 -23.93
CA GLU A 46 27.54 -3.35 -24.01
C GLU A 46 26.04 -3.05 -23.87
N LYS A 47 25.73 -2.01 -23.10
CA LYS A 47 24.35 -1.55 -22.81
C LYS A 47 24.19 -0.09 -23.25
N THR A 48 23.53 0.16 -24.39
CA THR A 48 23.30 1.51 -24.93
C THR A 48 21.82 1.88 -24.84
N LYS A 49 21.30 2.04 -23.64
CA LYS A 49 19.88 2.41 -23.45
C LYS A 49 19.60 3.80 -24.03
N GLY A 50 18.50 3.92 -24.80
CA GLY A 50 18.12 5.17 -25.46
C GLY A 50 19.18 5.65 -26.45
N GLY A 51 19.95 4.72 -27.04
CA GLY A 51 21.07 5.07 -27.94
C GLY A 51 22.26 5.76 -27.25
N LEU A 52 22.17 6.05 -25.95
CA LEU A 52 23.16 6.81 -25.21
C LEU A 52 24.28 5.91 -24.66
N ARG A 53 25.51 6.37 -24.82
CA ARG A 53 26.71 5.77 -24.25
C ARG A 53 27.52 6.85 -23.55
N MET A 54 27.93 6.58 -22.30
CA MET A 54 28.52 7.57 -21.38
C MET A 54 29.93 7.19 -20.88
N ASP A 55 30.50 6.08 -21.33
CA ASP A 55 31.79 5.57 -20.88
C ASP A 55 33.00 6.35 -21.40
N THR A 56 32.85 7.16 -22.44
CA THR A 56 33.92 8.04 -23.00
C THR A 56 33.37 9.43 -23.32
N TYR A 57 34.24 10.45 -23.27
CA TYR A 57 33.88 11.81 -23.71
C TYR A 57 33.27 11.84 -25.11
N LYS A 58 33.88 11.11 -26.04
CA LYS A 58 33.39 11.05 -27.42
C LYS A 58 31.98 10.48 -27.49
N SER A 59 31.68 9.44 -26.75
CA SER A 59 30.39 8.77 -26.82
C SER A 59 29.29 9.60 -26.17
N ILE A 60 29.54 10.23 -25.01
CA ILE A 60 28.54 11.05 -24.32
C ILE A 60 28.19 12.29 -25.14
N MET A 61 29.16 12.85 -25.88
CA MET A 61 28.95 14.01 -26.78
C MET A 61 28.24 13.65 -28.09
N GLN A 62 28.05 12.36 -28.40
CA GLN A 62 27.21 11.92 -29.51
C GLN A 62 25.72 11.98 -29.21
N GLY A 63 25.36 12.10 -27.91
CA GLY A 63 23.97 12.09 -27.45
C GLY A 63 23.31 10.72 -27.53
N GLY A 64 22.01 10.71 -27.29
CA GLY A 64 21.14 9.53 -27.42
C GLY A 64 20.04 9.75 -28.46
N ASP A 65 19.09 8.82 -28.51
CA ASP A 65 17.97 8.84 -29.48
C ASP A 65 17.05 10.05 -29.32
N THR A 66 17.02 10.68 -28.14
CA THR A 66 16.10 11.76 -27.79
C THR A 66 16.71 13.15 -28.03
N ALA A 67 17.94 13.38 -27.54
CA ALA A 67 18.61 14.68 -27.57
C ALA A 67 20.11 14.54 -27.24
N ASP A 68 20.82 15.69 -27.28
CA ASP A 68 22.19 15.77 -26.82
C ASP A 68 22.25 15.52 -25.31
N ALA A 69 22.99 14.51 -24.86
CA ALA A 69 23.12 14.18 -23.44
C ALA A 69 23.71 15.35 -22.64
N ILE A 70 24.73 16.01 -23.20
CA ILE A 70 25.40 17.17 -22.62
C ILE A 70 25.58 18.24 -23.68
N VAL A 71 25.15 19.46 -23.35
CA VAL A 71 25.48 20.69 -24.13
C VAL A 71 26.43 21.53 -23.28
N PRO A 72 27.74 21.51 -23.56
CA PRO A 72 28.72 22.25 -22.76
C PRO A 72 28.36 23.72 -22.58
N GLY A 73 28.41 24.19 -21.33
CA GLY A 73 28.02 25.55 -20.94
C GLY A 73 26.53 25.82 -20.88
N ASN A 74 25.68 24.86 -21.22
CA ASN A 74 24.23 25.02 -21.23
C ASN A 74 23.52 23.89 -20.46
N PRO A 75 23.38 23.98 -19.12
CA PRO A 75 22.68 23.00 -18.30
C PRO A 75 21.23 22.76 -18.74
N ALA A 76 20.49 23.81 -19.10
CA ALA A 76 19.08 23.69 -19.45
C ALA A 76 18.82 22.96 -20.79
N ALA A 77 19.81 22.89 -21.66
CA ALA A 77 19.72 22.15 -22.93
C ALA A 77 20.33 20.74 -22.85
N SER A 78 20.89 20.35 -21.70
CA SER A 78 21.53 19.06 -21.48
C SER A 78 20.50 18.05 -21.00
N GLU A 79 20.16 17.04 -21.82
CA GLU A 79 19.14 16.03 -21.51
C GLU A 79 19.47 15.24 -20.23
N LEU A 80 20.74 14.99 -19.95
CA LEU A 80 21.20 14.41 -18.69
C LEU A 80 20.61 15.16 -17.49
N LEU A 81 20.78 16.50 -17.47
CA LEU A 81 20.32 17.34 -16.36
C LEU A 81 18.80 17.46 -16.33
N VAL A 82 18.14 17.52 -17.47
CA VAL A 82 16.68 17.52 -17.55
C VAL A 82 16.12 16.26 -16.86
N ARG A 83 16.66 15.09 -17.18
CA ARG A 83 16.14 13.81 -16.66
C ARG A 83 16.43 13.57 -15.17
N ILE A 84 17.59 13.98 -14.67
CA ILE A 84 17.93 13.84 -13.24
C ILE A 84 17.17 14.81 -12.32
N HIS A 85 16.53 15.86 -12.90
CA HIS A 85 15.65 16.76 -12.15
C HIS A 85 14.17 16.37 -12.17
N LEU A 86 13.79 15.35 -12.94
CA LEU A 86 12.42 14.83 -12.92
C LEU A 86 12.11 14.18 -11.57
N ARG A 87 10.84 14.21 -11.19
CA ARG A 87 10.40 13.53 -9.97
C ARG A 87 10.50 12.00 -10.15
N PRO A 88 10.71 11.22 -9.13
CA PRO A 88 10.81 9.76 -9.21
C PRO A 88 9.62 9.04 -9.88
N ILE A 89 8.46 9.72 -9.95
CA ILE A 89 7.23 9.21 -10.58
C ILE A 89 7.06 9.67 -12.05
N ASP A 90 7.90 10.58 -12.53
CA ASP A 90 7.77 11.12 -13.89
C ASP A 90 8.43 10.17 -14.90
N GLU A 91 7.78 9.95 -16.04
CA GLU A 91 8.32 9.13 -17.12
C GLU A 91 9.62 9.73 -17.65
N GLY A 92 10.65 8.90 -17.76
CA GLY A 92 11.96 9.30 -18.26
C GLY A 92 12.92 9.88 -17.22
N VAL A 93 12.56 9.80 -15.91
CA VAL A 93 13.50 10.13 -14.81
C VAL A 93 14.76 9.27 -14.91
N MET A 94 15.91 9.83 -14.54
CA MET A 94 17.18 9.10 -14.45
C MET A 94 17.88 9.37 -13.11
N PRO A 95 18.46 8.34 -12.49
CA PRO A 95 18.40 6.93 -12.85
C PRO A 95 16.96 6.39 -12.78
N ASP A 96 16.59 5.55 -13.76
CA ASP A 96 15.27 4.90 -13.82
C ASP A 96 15.10 3.88 -12.68
N GLU A 97 16.19 3.23 -12.29
CA GLU A 97 16.26 2.33 -11.12
C GLU A 97 17.54 2.55 -10.32
N GLY A 98 17.46 2.28 -9.03
CA GLY A 98 18.54 2.43 -8.07
C GLY A 98 18.43 3.70 -7.23
N ARG A 99 19.58 4.19 -6.75
CA ARG A 99 19.62 5.41 -5.94
C ARG A 99 19.37 6.65 -6.80
N ALA A 100 18.40 7.46 -6.43
CA ALA A 100 18.29 8.82 -6.96
C ALA A 100 19.54 9.63 -6.56
N LEU A 101 20.01 10.51 -7.47
CA LEU A 101 21.12 11.41 -7.14
C LEU A 101 20.72 12.35 -6.02
N ASP A 102 21.64 12.59 -5.09
CA ASP A 102 21.38 13.57 -4.05
C ASP A 102 21.54 15.02 -4.59
N PRO A 103 20.97 16.02 -3.91
CA PRO A 103 21.04 17.40 -4.37
C PRO A 103 22.47 17.95 -4.56
N LYS A 104 23.47 17.42 -3.82
CA LYS A 104 24.88 17.80 -4.00
C LYS A 104 25.44 17.22 -5.29
N GLU A 105 25.15 15.94 -5.59
CA GLU A 105 25.54 15.29 -6.85
C GLU A 105 24.92 16.00 -8.07
N ILE A 106 23.64 16.35 -7.97
CA ILE A 106 22.96 17.13 -9.01
C ILE A 106 23.59 18.51 -9.19
N ALA A 107 23.93 19.20 -8.11
CA ALA A 107 24.59 20.51 -8.16
C ALA A 107 25.99 20.40 -8.79
N LEU A 108 26.78 19.38 -8.44
CA LEU A 108 28.11 19.13 -9.05
C LEU A 108 28.00 18.87 -10.56
N LEU A 109 27.07 18.05 -11.00
CA LEU A 109 26.84 17.81 -12.43
C LEU A 109 26.39 19.07 -13.18
N ASN A 110 25.55 19.87 -12.55
CA ASN A 110 25.07 21.15 -13.10
C ASN A 110 26.25 22.14 -13.27
N ASP A 111 27.06 22.32 -12.24
CA ASP A 111 28.21 23.22 -12.27
C ASP A 111 29.29 22.71 -13.22
N TRP A 112 29.50 21.41 -13.34
CA TRP A 112 30.40 20.79 -14.32
C TRP A 112 29.95 21.06 -15.76
N VAL A 113 28.68 20.84 -16.09
CA VAL A 113 28.14 21.15 -17.42
C VAL A 113 28.24 22.65 -17.71
N LYS A 114 27.92 23.49 -16.73
CA LYS A 114 28.02 24.96 -16.82
C LYS A 114 29.47 25.44 -17.07
N ALA A 115 30.46 24.74 -16.51
CA ALA A 115 31.88 25.01 -16.74
C ALA A 115 32.39 24.52 -18.13
N GLY A 116 31.51 23.94 -18.94
CA GLY A 116 31.84 23.43 -20.27
C GLY A 116 32.10 21.92 -20.32
N ALA A 117 31.70 21.19 -19.31
CA ALA A 117 31.88 19.73 -19.19
C ALA A 117 33.31 19.25 -19.44
N PRO A 118 34.33 19.80 -18.71
CA PRO A 118 35.72 19.42 -18.87
C PRO A 118 35.88 17.93 -18.54
N TRP A 119 36.56 17.19 -19.47
CA TRP A 119 36.84 15.78 -19.35
C TRP A 119 38.31 15.53 -19.65
N PRO A 120 39.10 14.92 -18.72
CA PRO A 120 40.52 14.68 -18.93
C PRO A 120 40.80 13.72 -20.10
N GLU A 121 41.84 13.96 -20.85
CA GLU A 121 42.21 13.14 -22.01
C GLU A 121 42.56 11.71 -21.57
N GLY A 122 42.00 10.70 -22.23
CA GLY A 122 42.29 9.31 -21.97
C GLY A 122 41.48 8.69 -20.83
N VAL A 123 40.63 9.42 -20.12
CA VAL A 123 39.74 8.87 -19.09
C VAL A 123 38.57 8.14 -19.75
N THR A 124 38.45 6.86 -19.39
CA THR A 124 37.30 6.01 -19.77
C THR A 124 36.63 5.59 -18.45
N LEU A 125 35.30 5.81 -18.39
CA LEU A 125 34.52 5.42 -17.22
C LEU A 125 34.23 3.93 -17.27
N THR A 126 34.23 3.31 -16.10
CA THR A 126 33.89 1.90 -15.90
C THR A 126 32.77 1.77 -14.87
N GLU A 127 31.94 0.76 -15.03
CA GLU A 127 30.89 0.49 -14.05
C GLU A 127 31.51 0.27 -12.67
N GLN A 128 31.13 1.09 -11.70
CA GLN A 128 31.45 0.84 -10.29
C GLN A 128 30.37 -0.02 -9.68
N LYS A 129 30.73 -1.19 -9.18
CA LYS A 129 29.85 -1.96 -8.32
C LYS A 129 29.61 -1.17 -7.04
N PRO A 130 28.39 -1.17 -6.50
CA PRO A 130 28.09 -0.49 -5.23
C PRO A 130 29.09 -0.95 -4.15
N GLU A 131 29.56 0.01 -3.38
CA GLU A 131 30.37 -0.33 -2.22
C GLU A 131 29.58 -1.22 -1.26
N PRO A 132 30.23 -2.19 -0.60
CA PRO A 132 29.56 -3.00 0.42
C PRO A 132 28.95 -2.10 1.48
N VAL A 133 27.64 -2.24 1.72
CA VAL A 133 26.95 -1.46 2.74
C VAL A 133 27.63 -1.63 4.09
N LYS A 134 27.94 -0.50 4.75
CA LYS A 134 28.53 -0.51 6.10
C LYS A 134 27.66 -1.31 7.05
N ARG A 135 28.27 -2.25 7.76
CA ARG A 135 27.57 -3.09 8.74
C ARG A 135 28.20 -2.91 10.11
N VAL A 136 27.34 -2.70 11.11
CA VAL A 136 27.75 -2.73 12.51
C VAL A 136 27.45 -4.10 13.12
N SER A 137 28.13 -4.46 14.20
CA SER A 137 27.92 -5.75 14.86
C SER A 137 26.53 -5.80 15.53
N ILE A 138 25.75 -6.83 15.23
CA ILE A 138 24.49 -7.12 15.91
C ILE A 138 24.83 -7.89 17.19
N PRO A 139 24.29 -7.49 18.37
CA PRO A 139 24.50 -8.22 19.61
C PRO A 139 24.09 -9.69 19.49
N ALA A 140 24.97 -10.61 19.95
CA ALA A 140 24.70 -12.05 19.88
C ALA A 140 23.67 -12.52 20.93
N ARG A 141 23.35 -11.68 21.95
CA ARG A 141 22.37 -12.01 22.99
C ARG A 141 20.95 -12.03 22.45
N THR A 142 20.14 -12.88 23.03
CA THR A 142 18.68 -12.87 22.77
C THR A 142 18.04 -11.72 23.53
N PRO A 143 17.15 -10.92 22.89
CA PRO A 143 16.34 -9.96 23.63
C PRO A 143 15.45 -10.64 24.67
N GLU A 144 15.35 -10.06 25.85
CA GLU A 144 14.53 -10.57 26.97
C GLU A 144 13.05 -10.19 26.82
N SER A 145 12.78 -9.05 26.17
CA SER A 145 11.45 -8.51 25.92
C SER A 145 11.43 -7.70 24.62
N ALA A 146 10.24 -7.28 24.16
CA ALA A 146 10.10 -6.38 23.03
C ALA A 146 10.72 -5.00 23.32
N THR A 147 10.65 -4.51 24.55
CA THR A 147 11.28 -3.27 25.00
C THR A 147 12.81 -3.38 24.94
N ASP A 148 13.37 -4.50 25.35
CA ASP A 148 14.81 -4.77 25.21
C ASP A 148 15.23 -4.89 23.74
N ALA A 149 14.41 -5.55 22.90
CA ALA A 149 14.66 -5.61 21.45
C ALA A 149 14.63 -4.21 20.82
N ALA A 150 13.70 -3.34 21.22
CA ALA A 150 13.63 -1.94 20.78
C ALA A 150 14.87 -1.14 21.19
N ALA A 151 15.37 -1.34 22.40
CA ALA A 151 16.62 -0.70 22.85
C ALA A 151 17.85 -1.18 22.06
N ILE A 152 17.91 -2.47 21.70
CA ILE A 152 18.96 -3.01 20.82
C ILE A 152 18.86 -2.39 19.42
N LEU A 153 17.65 -2.27 18.87
CA LEU A 153 17.36 -1.63 17.59
C LEU A 153 17.91 -0.19 17.57
N ASP A 154 17.56 0.60 18.57
CA ASP A 154 18.00 2.01 18.69
C ASP A 154 19.52 2.13 18.83
N ASP A 155 20.18 1.19 19.54
CA ASP A 155 21.65 1.17 19.63
C ASP A 155 22.32 0.83 18.29
N ILE A 156 21.75 -0.12 17.52
CA ILE A 156 22.27 -0.45 16.17
C ILE A 156 22.12 0.76 15.25
N LEU A 157 20.94 1.39 15.20
CA LEU A 157 20.69 2.60 14.41
C LEU A 157 21.65 3.74 14.80
N ARG A 158 21.82 4.00 16.09
CA ARG A 158 22.78 5.01 16.57
C ARG A 158 24.18 4.76 16.04
N ARG A 159 24.66 3.51 16.08
CA ARG A 159 26.02 3.14 15.57
C ARG A 159 26.13 3.21 14.05
N GLU A 160 25.05 2.88 13.31
CA GLU A 160 25.02 3.05 11.86
C GLU A 160 25.04 4.55 11.47
N ASN A 161 24.53 5.43 12.33
CA ASN A 161 24.47 6.87 12.12
C ASN A 161 25.68 7.66 12.72
N GLU A 162 26.67 7.02 13.32
CA GLU A 162 27.80 7.72 14.00
C GLU A 162 28.56 8.71 13.09
N GLU A 163 28.57 8.46 11.77
CA GLU A 163 29.27 9.31 10.79
C GLU A 163 28.28 10.12 9.91
N SER A 164 26.98 10.04 10.17
CA SER A 164 25.99 10.78 9.41
C SER A 164 25.88 12.23 9.88
N GLU A 165 25.77 13.18 8.94
CA GLU A 165 25.51 14.59 9.21
C GLU A 165 24.02 14.84 9.52
N SER A 166 23.34 13.95 10.21
CA SER A 166 21.91 14.02 10.50
C SER A 166 21.64 14.65 11.87
N MET A 167 20.55 15.42 11.97
CA MET A 167 20.08 15.98 13.25
C MET A 167 19.18 14.97 13.96
N THR A 168 19.49 14.67 15.22
CA THR A 168 18.65 13.79 16.03
C THR A 168 17.66 14.61 16.86
N THR A 169 16.36 14.34 16.69
CA THR A 169 15.31 15.00 17.47
C THR A 169 15.00 14.27 18.78
N GLY A 170 14.35 14.98 19.71
CA GLY A 170 13.79 14.37 20.92
C GLY A 170 12.59 13.48 20.61
N THR A 171 12.08 12.79 21.63
CA THR A 171 10.85 11.99 21.54
C THR A 171 9.62 12.86 21.81
N VAL A 172 8.52 12.53 21.14
CA VAL A 172 7.23 13.22 21.33
C VAL A 172 6.63 12.97 22.71
N ASP A 173 5.74 13.86 23.14
CA ASP A 173 4.98 13.69 24.38
C ASP A 173 3.97 12.52 24.31
N ASP A 174 3.35 12.24 25.44
CA ASP A 174 2.46 11.09 25.59
C ASP A 174 1.16 11.19 24.77
N LEU A 175 0.59 12.39 24.59
CA LEU A 175 -0.64 12.55 23.81
C LEU A 175 -0.36 12.47 22.30
N VAL A 176 0.76 13.01 21.85
CA VAL A 176 1.23 12.85 20.47
C VAL A 176 1.53 11.37 20.19
N PHE A 177 2.17 10.66 21.12
CA PHE A 177 2.39 9.21 21.00
C PHE A 177 1.06 8.43 20.94
N LEU A 178 0.11 8.74 21.82
CA LEU A 178 -1.22 8.14 21.81
C LEU A 178 -1.88 8.30 20.44
N ARG A 179 -1.89 9.54 19.90
CA ARG A 179 -2.48 9.83 18.60
C ARG A 179 -1.79 9.05 17.49
N ARG A 180 -0.45 9.09 17.41
CA ARG A 180 0.35 8.38 16.40
C ARG A 180 0.10 6.89 16.44
N ALA A 181 0.24 6.26 17.59
CA ALA A 181 0.06 4.81 17.74
C ALA A 181 -1.37 4.37 17.43
N THR A 182 -2.39 5.13 17.81
CA THR A 182 -3.79 4.82 17.52
C THR A 182 -4.07 4.89 16.02
N ILE A 183 -3.56 5.91 15.34
CA ILE A 183 -3.66 6.06 13.87
C ILE A 183 -2.97 4.90 13.15
N ASP A 184 -1.73 4.59 13.49
CA ASP A 184 -0.94 3.59 12.81
C ASP A 184 -1.43 2.16 13.04
N LEU A 185 -1.87 1.85 14.26
CA LEU A 185 -2.24 0.48 14.64
C LEU A 185 -3.70 0.14 14.38
N ILE A 186 -4.64 1.08 14.57
CA ILE A 186 -6.08 0.81 14.43
C ILE A 186 -6.81 1.73 13.44
N GLY A 187 -6.08 2.59 12.73
CA GLY A 187 -6.55 3.33 11.56
C GLY A 187 -7.56 4.44 11.85
N ARG A 188 -7.48 5.10 12.99
CA ARG A 188 -8.26 6.30 13.35
C ARG A 188 -7.61 7.09 14.47
N ILE A 189 -8.08 8.29 14.70
CA ILE A 189 -7.72 9.05 15.90
C ILE A 189 -8.29 8.38 17.18
N PRO A 190 -7.67 8.61 18.37
CA PRO A 190 -8.24 8.15 19.62
C PRO A 190 -9.55 8.89 19.94
N THR A 191 -10.49 8.20 20.57
CA THR A 191 -11.72 8.80 21.11
C THR A 191 -11.46 9.50 22.44
N THR A 192 -12.32 10.46 22.82
CA THR A 192 -12.22 11.13 24.13
C THR A 192 -12.17 10.18 25.32
N PRO A 193 -12.97 9.09 25.39
CA PRO A 193 -12.83 8.07 26.43
C PRO A 193 -11.46 7.39 26.45
N GLU A 194 -10.90 7.06 25.31
CA GLU A 194 -9.56 6.44 25.21
C GLU A 194 -8.45 7.38 25.69
N ILE A 195 -8.57 8.68 25.38
CA ILE A 195 -7.65 9.71 25.88
C ILE A 195 -7.68 9.78 27.42
N ARG A 196 -8.89 9.86 28.01
CA ARG A 196 -9.07 9.91 29.47
C ARG A 196 -8.55 8.65 30.14
N GLU A 197 -8.80 7.49 29.56
CA GLU A 197 -8.29 6.21 30.08
C GLU A 197 -6.76 6.18 30.06
N PHE A 198 -6.14 6.59 28.96
CA PHE A 198 -4.69 6.66 28.84
C PHE A 198 -4.06 7.62 29.84
N GLU A 199 -4.64 8.79 30.04
CA GLU A 199 -4.19 9.78 31.02
C GLU A 199 -4.31 9.28 32.48
N ALA A 200 -5.31 8.43 32.75
CA ALA A 200 -5.53 7.87 34.09
C ALA A 200 -4.58 6.72 34.45
N TRP A 201 -3.87 6.13 33.45
CA TRP A 201 -2.93 5.04 33.71
C TRP A 201 -1.69 5.50 34.47
N SER A 202 -1.23 4.65 35.41
CA SER A 202 0.03 4.78 36.11
C SER A 202 1.09 3.80 35.55
N GLY A 203 2.36 4.09 35.74
CA GLY A 203 3.49 3.30 35.28
C GLY A 203 3.76 3.48 33.79
N ASP A 204 4.27 2.45 33.08
CA ASP A 204 4.56 2.54 31.65
C ASP A 204 3.26 2.49 30.83
N ARG A 205 2.65 3.67 30.66
CA ARG A 205 1.40 3.81 29.89
C ARG A 205 1.58 3.60 28.38
N ARG A 206 2.78 3.82 27.85
CA ARG A 206 3.06 3.62 26.43
C ARG A 206 3.07 2.14 26.07
N GLU A 207 3.73 1.30 26.85
CA GLU A 207 3.73 -0.15 26.65
C GLU A 207 2.32 -0.73 26.78
N LYS A 208 1.56 -0.32 27.83
CA LYS A 208 0.16 -0.72 28.01
C LYS A 208 -0.73 -0.32 26.82
N LEU A 209 -0.52 0.89 26.26
CA LEU A 209 -1.24 1.34 25.08
C LEU A 209 -0.95 0.45 23.87
N VAL A 210 0.32 0.16 23.62
CA VAL A 210 0.72 -0.70 22.48
C VAL A 210 0.05 -2.07 22.61
N ASP A 211 0.08 -2.70 23.78
CA ASP A 211 -0.56 -4.00 24.00
C ASP A 211 -2.08 -3.94 23.75
N LYS A 212 -2.74 -2.89 24.26
CA LYS A 212 -4.17 -2.66 24.04
C LYS A 212 -4.51 -2.49 22.56
N LEU A 213 -3.73 -1.69 21.82
CA LEU A 213 -3.98 -1.42 20.40
C LEU A 213 -3.69 -2.66 19.53
N LEU A 214 -2.64 -3.42 19.81
CA LEU A 214 -2.36 -4.69 19.13
C LEU A 214 -3.45 -5.75 19.33
N ALA A 215 -4.11 -5.75 20.49
CA ALA A 215 -5.24 -6.64 20.77
C ALA A 215 -6.59 -6.10 20.25
N HIS A 216 -6.65 -4.84 19.80
CA HIS A 216 -7.89 -4.20 19.39
C HIS A 216 -8.43 -4.81 18.07
N PRO A 217 -9.76 -5.09 17.94
CA PRO A 217 -10.31 -5.68 16.70
C PRO A 217 -10.00 -4.90 15.42
N ARG A 218 -9.95 -3.57 15.49
CA ARG A 218 -9.61 -2.72 14.35
C ARG A 218 -8.15 -2.85 13.88
N PHE A 219 -7.27 -3.49 14.67
CA PHE A 219 -5.93 -3.81 14.21
C PHE A 219 -5.96 -4.66 12.93
N ALA A 220 -6.80 -5.69 12.92
CA ALA A 220 -6.96 -6.52 11.74
C ALA A 220 -7.51 -5.72 10.54
N ASP A 221 -8.48 -4.83 10.76
CA ASP A 221 -9.06 -3.99 9.71
C ASP A 221 -7.99 -3.07 9.08
N ARG A 222 -7.22 -2.36 9.92
CA ARG A 222 -6.14 -1.46 9.47
C ARG A 222 -5.05 -2.19 8.67
N TRP A 223 -4.58 -3.31 9.19
CA TRP A 223 -3.49 -4.07 8.56
C TRP A 223 -3.96 -4.91 7.37
N THR A 224 -5.26 -5.15 7.25
CA THR A 224 -5.86 -5.69 6.01
C THR A 224 -5.70 -4.72 4.84
N ILE A 225 -5.82 -3.40 5.06
CA ILE A 225 -5.61 -2.40 4.00
C ILE A 225 -4.16 -2.41 3.53
N PHE A 226 -3.18 -2.48 4.45
CA PHE A 226 -1.77 -2.63 4.12
C PHE A 226 -1.50 -3.88 3.25
N MET A 227 -2.06 -5.03 3.66
CA MET A 227 -1.93 -6.28 2.89
C MET A 227 -2.67 -6.21 1.54
N ALA A 228 -3.80 -5.52 1.49
CA ALA A 228 -4.56 -5.35 0.25
C ALA A 228 -3.82 -4.53 -0.80
N ASP A 229 -3.06 -3.50 -0.38
CA ASP A 229 -2.17 -2.76 -1.27
C ASP A 229 -1.01 -3.65 -1.74
N MET A 230 -0.33 -4.31 -0.81
CA MET A 230 0.80 -5.17 -1.10
C MET A 230 0.43 -6.33 -2.05
N LEU A 231 -0.72 -6.97 -1.84
CA LEU A 231 -1.21 -8.12 -2.63
C LEU A 231 -2.07 -7.69 -3.84
N ARG A 232 -2.25 -6.40 -4.08
CA ARG A 232 -3.07 -5.83 -5.17
C ARG A 232 -4.51 -6.38 -5.17
N ILE A 233 -5.14 -6.50 -4.00
CA ILE A 233 -6.48 -7.09 -3.89
C ILE A 233 -7.53 -6.15 -4.48
N ARG A 234 -8.35 -6.67 -5.38
CA ARG A 234 -9.42 -5.94 -6.07
C ARG A 234 -10.76 -6.65 -5.89
N SER A 235 -11.70 -5.98 -5.25
CA SER A 235 -13.08 -6.50 -5.04
C SER A 235 -13.83 -6.80 -6.33
N SER A 236 -13.45 -6.17 -7.44
CA SER A 236 -14.05 -6.36 -8.76
C SER A 236 -13.62 -7.66 -9.46
N ILE A 237 -12.60 -8.35 -8.95
CA ILE A 237 -12.07 -9.59 -9.51
C ILE A 237 -12.62 -10.78 -8.74
N GLU A 238 -12.81 -11.89 -9.47
CA GLU A 238 -13.24 -13.16 -8.89
C GLU A 238 -12.34 -13.60 -7.73
N GLY A 239 -12.92 -13.87 -6.58
CA GLY A 239 -12.19 -14.24 -5.38
C GLY A 239 -11.58 -13.05 -4.60
N GLY A 240 -11.69 -11.81 -5.09
CA GLY A 240 -11.08 -10.66 -4.44
C GLY A 240 -11.66 -10.35 -3.05
N ASN A 241 -12.99 -10.38 -2.91
CA ASN A 241 -13.64 -10.18 -1.61
C ASN A 241 -13.34 -11.32 -0.63
N GLN A 242 -13.28 -12.55 -1.12
CA GLN A 242 -12.92 -13.73 -0.32
C GLN A 242 -11.48 -13.63 0.16
N LEU A 243 -10.56 -13.22 -0.71
CA LEU A 243 -9.16 -13.00 -0.35
C LEU A 243 -9.04 -11.88 0.70
N LEU A 244 -9.76 -10.77 0.54
CA LEU A 244 -9.75 -9.68 1.51
C LEU A 244 -10.24 -10.14 2.89
N ALA A 245 -11.32 -10.92 2.93
CA ALA A 245 -11.85 -11.51 4.16
C ALA A 245 -10.88 -12.53 4.78
N PHE A 246 -10.21 -13.35 3.97
CA PHE A 246 -9.17 -14.29 4.42
C PHE A 246 -7.98 -13.57 5.06
N ILE A 247 -7.48 -12.49 4.46
CA ILE A 247 -6.40 -11.68 5.04
C ILE A 247 -6.84 -11.08 6.37
N ASN A 248 -8.06 -10.52 6.44
CA ASN A 248 -8.58 -9.96 7.69
C ASN A 248 -8.65 -10.99 8.82
N SER A 249 -9.23 -12.19 8.57
CA SER A 249 -9.30 -13.25 9.58
C SER A 249 -7.91 -13.77 9.96
N SER A 250 -6.99 -13.91 9.01
CA SER A 250 -5.61 -14.33 9.27
C SER A 250 -4.88 -13.37 10.21
N ILE A 251 -5.04 -12.05 10.02
CA ILE A 251 -4.46 -11.04 10.91
C ILE A 251 -5.16 -11.02 12.27
N ALA A 252 -6.50 -11.16 12.30
CA ALA A 252 -7.27 -11.20 13.53
C ALA A 252 -6.86 -12.38 14.43
N GLU A 253 -6.66 -13.55 13.83
CA GLU A 253 -6.24 -14.80 14.48
C GLU A 253 -4.72 -14.87 14.75
N ALA A 254 -3.97 -13.82 14.43
CA ALA A 254 -2.50 -13.78 14.53
C ALA A 254 -1.82 -14.94 13.78
N LYS A 255 -2.35 -15.31 12.59
CA LYS A 255 -1.74 -16.33 11.74
C LYS A 255 -0.32 -15.91 11.35
N PRO A 256 0.70 -16.77 11.52
CA PRO A 256 2.05 -16.49 11.08
C PRO A 256 2.14 -16.12 9.61
N TYR A 257 2.91 -15.12 9.28
CA TYR A 257 3.02 -14.60 7.89
C TYR A 257 3.53 -15.66 6.92
N ASP A 258 4.47 -16.51 7.30
CA ASP A 258 4.96 -17.62 6.48
C ASP A 258 3.87 -18.65 6.15
N ILE A 259 3.00 -18.96 7.11
CA ILE A 259 1.86 -19.86 6.91
C ILE A 259 0.84 -19.22 5.97
N MET A 260 0.49 -17.95 6.20
CA MET A 260 -0.43 -17.20 5.33
C MET A 260 0.08 -17.18 3.88
N VAL A 261 1.37 -16.92 3.66
CA VAL A 261 1.97 -16.89 2.30
C VAL A 261 1.99 -18.29 1.66
N ARG A 262 2.23 -19.35 2.43
CA ARG A 262 2.11 -20.73 1.93
C ARG A 262 0.70 -21.02 1.44
N GLU A 263 -0.29 -20.66 2.23
CA GLU A 263 -1.71 -20.84 1.85
C GLU A 263 -2.06 -20.05 0.57
N LEU A 264 -1.54 -18.83 0.40
CA LEU A 264 -1.77 -18.02 -0.80
C LEU A 264 -1.16 -18.65 -2.07
N ILE A 265 0.10 -19.06 -2.01
CA ILE A 265 0.82 -19.58 -3.18
C ILE A 265 0.32 -20.98 -3.55
N ALA A 266 0.06 -21.85 -2.57
CA ALA A 266 -0.37 -23.23 -2.79
C ALA A 266 -1.88 -23.38 -3.06
N ALA A 267 -2.68 -22.32 -2.89
CA ALA A 267 -4.13 -22.38 -2.96
C ALA A 267 -4.67 -22.96 -4.27
N SER A 268 -5.59 -23.92 -4.17
CA SER A 268 -6.34 -24.51 -5.29
C SER A 268 -7.82 -24.60 -4.94
N GLY A 269 -8.68 -24.73 -5.95
CA GLY A 269 -10.12 -24.86 -5.78
C GLY A 269 -10.88 -23.56 -6.01
N ARG A 270 -12.02 -23.41 -5.33
CA ARG A 270 -12.94 -22.26 -5.48
C ARG A 270 -12.69 -21.23 -4.37
N ALA A 271 -12.82 -19.95 -4.69
CA ALA A 271 -12.66 -18.88 -3.72
C ALA A 271 -13.66 -18.96 -2.53
N ASN A 272 -14.86 -19.50 -2.75
CA ASN A 272 -15.84 -19.67 -1.67
C ASN A 272 -15.50 -20.79 -0.66
N SER A 273 -14.74 -21.80 -1.08
CA SER A 273 -14.28 -22.89 -0.19
C SER A 273 -12.83 -22.72 0.24
N ASN A 274 -12.02 -22.08 -0.57
CA ASN A 274 -10.62 -21.73 -0.28
C ASN A 274 -10.36 -20.27 -0.65
N PRO A 275 -10.62 -19.31 0.25
CA PRO A 275 -10.50 -17.88 -0.04
C PRO A 275 -9.11 -17.42 -0.49
N ALA A 276 -8.05 -18.13 -0.09
CA ALA A 276 -6.68 -17.85 -0.48
C ALA A 276 -6.43 -17.97 -2.01
N VAL A 277 -7.28 -18.74 -2.73
CA VAL A 277 -7.27 -18.86 -4.20
C VAL A 277 -7.42 -17.51 -4.89
N GLY A 278 -8.03 -16.53 -4.24
CA GLY A 278 -8.15 -15.18 -4.78
C GLY A 278 -6.80 -14.56 -5.18
N PHE A 279 -5.68 -14.97 -4.58
CA PHE A 279 -4.33 -14.56 -4.99
C PHE A 279 -3.98 -15.09 -6.39
N ILE A 280 -4.26 -16.35 -6.65
CA ILE A 280 -3.99 -16.98 -7.97
C ILE A 280 -4.95 -16.44 -9.05
N LEU A 281 -6.23 -16.22 -8.68
CA LEU A 281 -7.24 -15.66 -9.57
C LEU A 281 -7.00 -14.17 -9.89
N GLY A 282 -6.33 -13.46 -9.01
CA GLY A 282 -5.99 -12.04 -9.16
C GLY A 282 -5.18 -11.74 -10.43
N ASP A 283 -4.33 -12.66 -10.83
CA ASP A 283 -3.52 -12.63 -12.05
C ASP A 283 -4.00 -13.68 -13.09
N ASP A 284 -5.27 -14.01 -13.05
CA ASP A 284 -5.94 -14.90 -14.03
C ASP A 284 -5.30 -16.28 -14.17
N ALA A 285 -4.59 -16.75 -13.15
CA ALA A 285 -3.76 -17.96 -13.14
C ALA A 285 -2.66 -17.96 -14.23
N ASN A 286 -2.25 -16.78 -14.70
CA ASN A 286 -1.16 -16.62 -15.67
C ASN A 286 0.20 -16.93 -15.01
N PRO A 287 0.97 -17.93 -15.46
CA PRO A 287 2.22 -18.30 -14.83
C PRO A 287 3.26 -17.19 -14.79
N MET A 288 3.34 -16.34 -15.81
CA MET A 288 4.32 -15.27 -15.92
C MET A 288 3.98 -14.13 -14.95
N GLU A 289 2.73 -13.70 -14.91
CA GLU A 289 2.25 -12.67 -13.97
C GLU A 289 2.38 -13.12 -12.51
N LEU A 290 2.01 -14.38 -12.23
CA LEU A 290 2.14 -14.96 -10.89
C LEU A 290 3.60 -15.07 -10.43
N ALA A 291 4.54 -15.38 -11.34
CA ALA A 291 5.97 -15.40 -11.02
C ALA A 291 6.51 -14.01 -10.71
N ALA A 292 6.18 -13.01 -11.54
CA ALA A 292 6.55 -11.62 -11.33
C ALA A 292 5.96 -11.11 -10.00
N ALA A 293 4.65 -11.30 -9.78
CA ALA A 293 3.98 -10.90 -8.55
C ALA A 293 4.57 -11.58 -7.31
N THR A 294 4.84 -12.87 -7.37
CA THR A 294 5.40 -13.64 -6.25
C THR A 294 6.80 -13.14 -5.87
N ALA A 295 7.67 -12.91 -6.84
CA ALA A 295 9.00 -12.39 -6.59
C ALA A 295 8.97 -10.96 -6.01
N GLN A 296 8.19 -10.08 -6.61
CA GLN A 296 8.12 -8.67 -6.20
C GLN A 296 7.42 -8.50 -4.85
N VAL A 297 6.32 -9.21 -4.62
CA VAL A 297 5.52 -9.09 -3.39
C VAL A 297 6.21 -9.75 -2.21
N PHE A 298 6.65 -11.02 -2.34
CA PHE A 298 7.13 -11.79 -1.21
C PHE A 298 8.65 -11.77 -1.03
N LEU A 299 9.41 -11.53 -2.10
CA LEU A 299 10.88 -11.50 -2.04
C LEU A 299 11.45 -10.08 -2.24
N GLY A 300 10.60 -9.12 -2.62
CA GLY A 300 11.04 -7.74 -2.85
C GLY A 300 11.99 -7.60 -4.04
N VAL A 301 11.84 -8.44 -5.07
CA VAL A 301 12.71 -8.45 -6.24
C VAL A 301 11.90 -8.24 -7.51
N ARG A 302 12.24 -7.21 -8.30
CA ARG A 302 11.57 -6.85 -9.55
C ARG A 302 12.13 -7.67 -10.72
N ILE A 303 11.88 -8.97 -10.74
CA ILE A 303 12.34 -9.87 -11.80
C ILE A 303 11.49 -9.79 -13.09
N GLY A 304 10.37 -9.05 -13.09
CA GLY A 304 9.40 -9.01 -14.21
C GLY A 304 9.99 -8.58 -15.54
N CYS A 305 11.00 -7.69 -15.57
CA CYS A 305 11.68 -7.29 -16.82
C CYS A 305 12.38 -8.47 -17.49
N ALA A 306 12.80 -9.47 -16.73
CA ALA A 306 13.40 -10.69 -17.29
C ALA A 306 12.41 -11.62 -18.03
N MET A 307 11.13 -11.26 -18.10
CA MET A 307 10.14 -11.97 -18.91
C MET A 307 10.47 -11.90 -20.42
N CYS A 308 10.94 -10.76 -20.92
CA CYS A 308 11.16 -10.52 -22.35
C CYS A 308 12.63 -10.58 -22.78
N HIS A 309 13.55 -10.24 -21.89
CA HIS A 309 15.01 -10.21 -22.12
C HIS A 309 15.73 -10.32 -20.78
N ASP A 310 17.06 -10.49 -20.77
CA ASP A 310 17.84 -10.44 -19.54
C ASP A 310 17.59 -9.11 -18.82
N HIS A 311 17.50 -9.13 -17.49
CA HIS A 311 17.09 -7.95 -16.72
C HIS A 311 18.05 -6.78 -17.00
N PRO A 312 17.56 -5.61 -17.42
CA PRO A 312 18.44 -4.54 -17.90
C PRO A 312 19.24 -3.85 -16.80
N PHE A 313 18.83 -3.99 -15.53
CA PHE A 313 19.39 -3.27 -14.38
C PHE A 313 19.87 -4.19 -13.26
N ASP A 314 19.66 -5.51 -13.39
CA ASP A 314 19.99 -6.49 -12.36
C ASP A 314 20.63 -7.72 -13.01
N ASP A 315 21.16 -8.63 -12.22
CA ASP A 315 21.88 -9.83 -12.67
C ASP A 315 20.94 -11.00 -13.08
N TRP A 316 19.61 -10.75 -13.22
CA TRP A 316 18.64 -11.78 -13.59
C TRP A 316 18.64 -12.06 -15.09
N GLU A 317 18.90 -13.31 -15.45
CA GLU A 317 18.74 -13.77 -16.83
C GLU A 317 17.28 -14.06 -17.15
N GLN A 318 16.88 -13.95 -18.41
CA GLN A 318 15.54 -14.34 -18.87
C GLN A 318 15.22 -15.79 -18.46
N ARG A 319 16.20 -16.66 -18.48
CA ARG A 319 16.06 -18.05 -18.05
C ARG A 319 15.67 -18.20 -16.58
N ASP A 320 16.17 -17.38 -15.67
CA ASP A 320 15.83 -17.41 -14.25
C ASP A 320 14.35 -17.10 -14.02
N PHE A 321 13.80 -16.15 -14.79
CA PHE A 321 12.39 -15.82 -14.76
C PHE A 321 11.51 -16.99 -15.24
N TYR A 322 11.85 -17.64 -16.35
CA TYR A 322 11.13 -18.81 -16.88
C TYR A 322 11.19 -20.01 -15.93
N ASP A 323 12.32 -20.25 -15.29
CA ASP A 323 12.52 -21.30 -14.29
C ASP A 323 11.61 -21.06 -13.06
N LEU A 324 11.42 -19.80 -12.63
CA LEU A 324 10.49 -19.44 -11.57
C LEU A 324 9.03 -19.58 -12.04
N ALA A 325 8.71 -19.09 -13.23
CA ALA A 325 7.36 -19.17 -13.80
C ALA A 325 6.88 -20.62 -13.99
N ALA A 326 7.80 -21.56 -14.22
CA ALA A 326 7.48 -22.98 -14.37
C ALA A 326 6.86 -23.61 -13.11
N PHE A 327 7.01 -23.05 -11.91
CA PHE A 327 6.27 -23.50 -10.72
C PHE A 327 4.77 -23.28 -10.84
N PHE A 328 4.34 -22.30 -11.63
CA PHE A 328 2.93 -22.01 -11.93
C PHE A 328 2.47 -22.60 -13.26
N GLY A 329 3.39 -23.19 -14.04
CA GLY A 329 3.17 -23.58 -15.44
C GLY A 329 2.14 -24.70 -15.67
N LYS A 330 1.66 -25.35 -14.63
CA LYS A 330 0.56 -26.31 -14.68
C LYS A 330 -0.74 -25.77 -14.09
N THR A 331 -0.71 -24.59 -13.45
CA THR A 331 -1.88 -23.97 -12.86
C THR A 331 -2.83 -23.48 -13.96
N GLN A 332 -4.12 -23.78 -13.80
CA GLN A 332 -5.13 -23.41 -14.79
C GLN A 332 -6.38 -22.89 -14.08
N LYS A 333 -6.96 -21.85 -14.68
CA LYS A 333 -8.27 -21.33 -14.32
C LYS A 333 -9.33 -22.03 -15.17
N VAL A 334 -10.32 -22.61 -14.51
CA VAL A 334 -11.46 -23.28 -15.16
C VAL A 334 -12.74 -22.61 -14.68
N GLY A 335 -13.64 -22.32 -15.60
CA GLY A 335 -14.90 -21.75 -15.21
C GLY A 335 -15.89 -21.57 -16.32
N ASN A 336 -17.14 -21.49 -15.94
CA ASN A 336 -18.22 -21.12 -16.81
C ASN A 336 -18.76 -19.75 -16.38
N GLN A 337 -18.44 -18.71 -17.14
CA GLN A 337 -18.88 -17.34 -16.85
C GLN A 337 -20.40 -17.21 -16.72
N ARG A 338 -21.19 -18.07 -17.41
CA ARG A 338 -22.67 -18.08 -17.31
C ARG A 338 -23.17 -18.62 -15.98
N MET A 339 -22.38 -19.46 -15.28
CA MET A 339 -22.78 -20.09 -14.01
C MET A 339 -22.08 -19.48 -12.79
N GLY A 340 -21.22 -18.48 -12.97
CA GLY A 340 -20.49 -17.82 -11.88
C GLY A 340 -19.57 -18.76 -11.08
N THR A 341 -19.17 -19.91 -11.67
CA THR A 341 -18.29 -20.87 -11.00
C THR A 341 -16.90 -20.84 -11.62
N VAL A 342 -15.97 -20.23 -10.93
CA VAL A 342 -14.55 -20.20 -11.32
C VAL A 342 -13.73 -20.89 -10.24
N TYR A 343 -12.76 -21.72 -10.65
CA TYR A 343 -11.84 -22.38 -9.76
C TYR A 343 -10.46 -22.58 -10.41
N THR A 344 -9.46 -22.86 -9.60
CA THR A 344 -8.13 -23.22 -10.05
C THR A 344 -7.83 -24.68 -9.80
N THR A 345 -7.10 -25.31 -10.71
CA THR A 345 -6.66 -26.71 -10.61
C THR A 345 -5.32 -26.90 -11.27
N GLU A 346 -4.68 -28.05 -11.05
CA GLU A 346 -3.42 -28.42 -11.68
C GLU A 346 -3.68 -29.19 -12.98
N GLY A 347 -3.20 -28.66 -14.08
CA GLY A 347 -3.26 -29.32 -15.39
C GLY A 347 -2.18 -30.39 -15.56
N SER A 348 -2.34 -31.22 -16.60
CA SER A 348 -1.37 -32.27 -16.90
C SER A 348 -0.14 -31.79 -17.68
N LYS A 349 -0.27 -30.67 -18.38
CA LYS A 349 0.78 -30.14 -19.27
C LYS A 349 1.42 -28.88 -18.71
N MET A 350 2.74 -28.80 -18.84
CA MET A 350 3.50 -27.56 -18.57
C MET A 350 3.22 -26.56 -19.71
N THR A 351 2.78 -25.35 -19.34
CA THR A 351 2.48 -24.28 -20.30
C THR A 351 3.66 -23.30 -20.48
N VAL A 352 4.61 -23.30 -19.56
CA VAL A 352 5.82 -22.51 -19.66
C VAL A 352 6.84 -23.25 -20.50
N LEU A 353 7.16 -22.69 -21.67
CA LEU A 353 8.02 -23.28 -22.68
C LEU A 353 9.24 -22.38 -22.94
N TRP A 354 10.38 -23.02 -23.25
CA TRP A 354 11.64 -22.34 -23.61
C TRP A 354 12.17 -22.85 -24.94
N PRO A 355 12.75 -22.03 -25.80
CA PRO A 355 12.87 -20.55 -25.75
C PRO A 355 11.52 -19.80 -25.79
N PRO A 356 11.49 -18.49 -25.53
CA PRO A 356 10.30 -17.64 -25.66
C PRO A 356 9.69 -17.70 -27.08
N GLU A 357 8.41 -17.33 -27.20
CA GLU A 357 7.64 -17.44 -28.44
C GLU A 357 8.18 -16.55 -29.56
N ASP A 358 8.73 -15.43 -29.22
CA ASP A 358 9.36 -14.46 -30.14
C ASP A 358 10.72 -14.92 -30.67
N LYS A 359 11.36 -15.91 -30.01
CA LYS A 359 12.73 -16.38 -30.30
C LYS A 359 12.80 -17.76 -30.96
N ALA A 360 11.71 -18.53 -30.95
CA ALA A 360 11.69 -19.88 -31.51
C ALA A 360 10.31 -20.30 -31.99
N LYS A 361 10.26 -21.23 -32.98
CA LYS A 361 9.01 -21.80 -33.46
C LYS A 361 8.41 -22.75 -32.41
N PRO A 362 7.07 -23.00 -32.42
CA PRO A 362 6.41 -23.85 -31.45
C PRO A 362 7.04 -25.23 -31.29
N GLU A 363 7.51 -25.85 -32.38
CA GLU A 363 8.15 -27.18 -32.40
C GLU A 363 9.54 -27.22 -31.79
N GLU A 364 10.19 -26.07 -31.62
CA GLU A 364 11.53 -25.92 -31.07
C GLU A 364 11.51 -25.60 -29.57
N ARG A 365 10.31 -25.39 -29.01
CA ARG A 365 10.12 -25.00 -27.60
C ARG A 365 9.85 -26.21 -26.73
N GLU A 366 10.61 -26.33 -25.65
CA GLU A 366 10.50 -27.42 -24.70
C GLU A 366 9.93 -26.97 -23.34
N PRO A 367 9.22 -27.84 -22.59
CA PRO A 367 8.76 -27.57 -21.25
C PRO A 367 9.88 -27.20 -20.29
N VAL A 368 9.72 -26.09 -19.53
CA VAL A 368 10.69 -25.65 -18.54
C VAL A 368 10.55 -26.46 -17.27
N SER A 369 11.70 -26.95 -16.75
CA SER A 369 11.76 -27.57 -15.42
C SER A 369 11.85 -26.49 -14.34
N PRO A 370 10.98 -26.50 -13.30
CA PRO A 370 11.00 -25.47 -12.25
C PRO A 370 12.32 -25.45 -11.47
N ARG A 371 12.92 -24.29 -11.38
CA ARG A 371 14.11 -24.01 -10.56
C ARG A 371 13.91 -22.70 -9.78
N PHE A 372 14.21 -22.71 -8.50
CA PHE A 372 14.16 -21.53 -7.66
C PHE A 372 15.48 -20.76 -7.77
N PRO A 373 15.49 -19.55 -8.33
CA PRO A 373 16.72 -18.84 -8.63
C PRO A 373 17.36 -18.20 -7.39
N PHE A 374 16.62 -18.01 -6.31
CA PHE A 374 17.10 -17.37 -5.09
C PHE A 374 17.85 -18.36 -4.21
N LYS A 375 18.98 -17.95 -3.67
CA LYS A 375 19.84 -18.80 -2.86
C LYS A 375 19.50 -18.64 -1.36
N ASN A 376 19.34 -19.76 -0.67
CA ASN A 376 19.26 -19.75 0.79
C ASN A 376 20.63 -19.45 1.41
N THR A 377 20.64 -18.66 2.46
CA THR A 377 21.87 -18.34 3.19
C THR A 377 22.41 -19.59 3.89
N LYS A 378 23.71 -19.88 3.69
CA LYS A 378 24.43 -20.97 4.35
C LYS A 378 25.14 -20.42 5.57
N TYR A 379 25.05 -21.14 6.67
CA TYR A 379 25.72 -20.81 7.92
C TYR A 379 26.65 -21.98 8.33
N ASP A 380 27.82 -21.67 8.86
CA ASP A 380 28.76 -22.67 9.40
C ASP A 380 28.20 -23.32 10.70
N SER A 381 27.43 -22.54 11.46
CA SER A 381 26.65 -23.01 12.63
C SER A 381 25.28 -22.41 12.62
N THR A 382 24.27 -23.11 13.12
CA THR A 382 22.89 -22.60 13.17
C THR A 382 22.80 -21.34 14.04
N PRO A 383 22.42 -20.18 13.49
CA PRO A 383 22.26 -18.95 14.26
C PRO A 383 21.19 -19.05 15.33
N ASN A 384 21.32 -18.29 16.40
CA ASN A 384 20.41 -18.31 17.54
C ASN A 384 18.94 -18.07 17.14
N TYR A 385 18.67 -17.14 16.22
CA TYR A 385 17.30 -16.84 15.80
C TYR A 385 16.62 -18.03 15.09
N LEU A 386 17.35 -18.83 14.32
CA LEU A 386 16.83 -20.07 13.71
C LEU A 386 16.55 -21.14 14.77
N THR A 387 17.44 -21.31 15.76
CA THR A 387 17.20 -22.21 16.89
C THR A 387 15.95 -21.80 17.67
N ARG A 388 15.71 -20.52 17.88
CA ARG A 388 14.50 -19.99 18.54
C ARG A 388 13.25 -20.29 17.71
N PHE A 389 13.30 -20.08 16.40
CA PHE A 389 12.24 -20.40 15.47
C PHE A 389 11.88 -21.89 15.48
N GLU A 390 12.87 -22.78 15.32
CA GLU A 390 12.68 -24.23 15.33
C GLU A 390 12.02 -24.69 16.64
N LYS A 391 12.51 -24.20 17.79
CA LYS A 391 11.94 -24.51 19.11
C LYS A 391 10.49 -24.04 19.26
N LEU A 392 10.17 -22.85 18.73
CA LEU A 392 8.81 -22.33 18.74
C LEU A 392 7.86 -23.21 17.90
N ARG A 393 8.30 -23.66 16.74
CA ARG A 393 7.51 -24.53 15.85
C ARG A 393 7.28 -25.90 16.47
N GLU A 394 8.28 -26.50 17.10
CA GLU A 394 8.15 -27.75 17.84
C GLU A 394 7.13 -27.62 18.98
N GLN A 395 7.17 -26.54 19.75
CA GLN A 395 6.19 -26.28 20.80
C GLN A 395 4.76 -26.12 20.28
N GLN A 396 4.59 -25.45 19.13
CA GLN A 396 3.29 -25.31 18.48
C GLN A 396 2.73 -26.65 18.01
N GLN A 397 3.57 -27.51 17.40
CA GLN A 397 3.19 -28.86 16.98
C GLN A 397 2.82 -29.73 18.19
N GLN A 398 3.57 -29.70 19.29
CA GLN A 398 3.25 -30.45 20.50
C GLN A 398 1.92 -30.03 21.12
N LYS A 399 1.58 -28.74 21.09
CA LYS A 399 0.28 -28.24 21.57
C LYS A 399 -0.88 -28.70 20.69
N SER A 400 -0.68 -28.80 19.38
CA SER A 400 -1.72 -29.28 18.44
C SER A 400 -1.96 -30.79 18.57
N ILE A 401 -0.96 -31.56 18.90
CA ILE A 401 -1.07 -33.02 19.15
C ILE A 401 -1.70 -33.31 20.53
N GLY A 402 -1.50 -32.46 21.53
CA GLY A 402 -2.04 -32.62 22.89
C GLY A 402 -3.47 -32.13 23.10
N GLY A 403 -4.07 -31.41 22.16
CA GLY A 403 -5.45 -30.91 22.16
C GLY A 403 -6.36 -31.92 21.46
N SER A 404 -7.23 -32.58 22.25
CA SER A 404 -8.19 -33.60 21.83
C SER A 404 -8.98 -33.18 20.58
N GLY A 405 -8.84 -33.94 19.48
CA GLY A 405 -9.95 -34.26 18.57
C GLY A 405 -10.24 -33.31 17.42
N THR A 406 -9.23 -32.69 16.82
CA THR A 406 -9.29 -32.36 15.39
C THR A 406 -8.15 -33.09 14.69
N GLU A 407 -8.51 -34.11 13.91
CA GLU A 407 -7.57 -34.76 12.99
C GLU A 407 -6.90 -33.68 12.16
N SER A 408 -5.56 -33.69 12.13
CA SER A 408 -4.78 -32.78 11.30
C SER A 408 -5.28 -32.86 9.87
N LEU A 409 -5.44 -31.73 9.21
CA LEU A 409 -5.80 -31.65 7.79
C LEU A 409 -4.85 -32.51 6.94
N ASP A 410 -3.59 -32.66 7.34
CA ASP A 410 -2.59 -33.53 6.72
C ASP A 410 -2.94 -35.04 6.88
N ALA A 411 -3.49 -35.46 8.02
CA ALA A 411 -3.95 -36.83 8.22
C ALA A 411 -5.24 -37.13 7.42
N LEU A 412 -6.10 -36.13 7.21
CA LEU A 412 -7.26 -36.26 6.33
C LEU A 412 -6.85 -36.26 4.84
N LEU A 413 -5.81 -35.52 4.46
CA LEU A 413 -5.25 -35.50 3.10
C LEU A 413 -4.55 -36.83 2.75
N ASP A 414 -3.83 -37.45 3.70
CA ASP A 414 -3.22 -38.78 3.52
C ASP A 414 -4.25 -39.94 3.47
N ALA A 415 -5.39 -39.80 4.12
CA ALA A 415 -6.45 -40.82 4.12
C ALA A 415 -7.30 -40.86 2.84
N VAL A 416 -7.24 -39.81 2.01
CA VAL A 416 -8.08 -39.66 0.77
C VAL A 416 -7.32 -40.07 -0.50
N ASN A 417 -6.11 -40.61 -0.41
CA ASN A 417 -5.34 -41.00 -1.59
C ASN A 417 -5.28 -42.56 -1.80
N PRO A 418 -6.32 -43.16 -2.44
CA PRO A 418 -6.20 -44.54 -2.89
C PRO A 418 -5.82 -44.58 -4.37
N SER A 419 -4.59 -45.04 -4.59
CA SER A 419 -4.15 -45.85 -5.71
C SER A 419 -4.16 -45.30 -7.13
N ALA A 420 -2.97 -45.11 -7.62
CA ALA A 420 -2.55 -45.21 -9.02
C ALA A 420 -3.22 -46.42 -9.76
N GLY A 421 -3.84 -46.12 -10.89
CA GLY A 421 -4.14 -47.17 -11.84
C GLY A 421 -5.41 -47.08 -12.67
N LYS A 422 -5.74 -45.90 -13.24
CA LYS A 422 -6.59 -45.83 -14.45
C LYS A 422 -6.11 -44.66 -15.30
N LYS A 423 -6.05 -44.84 -16.62
CA LYS A 423 -5.87 -43.75 -17.59
C LYS A 423 -6.98 -42.72 -17.31
N ALA A 424 -6.62 -41.69 -16.57
CA ALA A 424 -7.56 -40.65 -16.20
C ALA A 424 -7.82 -39.76 -17.43
N ASP A 425 -9.08 -39.46 -17.68
CA ASP A 425 -9.50 -38.34 -18.51
C ASP A 425 -8.75 -37.10 -18.01
N PRO A 426 -8.37 -36.17 -18.90
CA PRO A 426 -7.68 -34.93 -18.46
C PRO A 426 -8.48 -34.24 -17.35
N VAL A 427 -7.86 -33.98 -16.23
CA VAL A 427 -8.47 -33.33 -15.04
C VAL A 427 -9.31 -32.12 -15.39
N LEU A 428 -8.92 -31.40 -16.43
CA LEU A 428 -9.65 -30.25 -16.96
C LEU A 428 -11.03 -30.60 -17.52
N VAL A 429 -11.15 -31.70 -18.25
CA VAL A 429 -12.44 -32.15 -18.83
C VAL A 429 -13.36 -32.59 -17.71
N GLU A 430 -12.82 -33.25 -16.70
CA GLU A 430 -13.58 -33.70 -15.53
C GLU A 430 -14.02 -32.51 -14.67
N ALA A 431 -13.11 -31.59 -14.40
CA ALA A 431 -13.35 -30.35 -13.67
C ALA A 431 -14.36 -29.44 -14.43
N GLU A 432 -14.29 -29.36 -15.76
CA GLU A 432 -15.22 -28.58 -16.56
C GLU A 432 -16.63 -29.24 -16.63
N LYS A 433 -16.72 -30.56 -16.65
CA LYS A 433 -17.99 -31.28 -16.52
C LYS A 433 -18.64 -31.05 -15.17
N GLU A 434 -17.89 -31.12 -14.08
CA GLU A 434 -18.43 -31.00 -12.73
C GLU A 434 -18.68 -29.55 -12.30
N SER A 435 -18.03 -28.57 -12.92
CA SER A 435 -18.39 -27.14 -12.74
C SER A 435 -19.83 -26.85 -13.17
N ARG A 436 -20.41 -27.72 -13.97
CA ARG A 436 -21.83 -27.69 -14.41
C ARG A 436 -22.79 -28.33 -13.40
N LEU A 437 -22.26 -29.14 -12.48
CA LEU A 437 -23.04 -29.88 -11.48
C LEU A 437 -22.73 -29.28 -10.10
N LEU A 438 -23.46 -28.35 -9.62
CA LEU A 438 -23.26 -27.68 -8.30
C LEU A 438 -23.14 -28.62 -7.07
N ASN A 439 -22.85 -29.88 -7.27
CA ASN A 439 -22.71 -30.88 -6.23
C ASN A 439 -21.20 -31.04 -5.89
N VAL A 440 -20.78 -30.41 -4.82
CA VAL A 440 -19.38 -30.22 -4.43
C VAL A 440 -19.02 -31.17 -3.27
N HIS A 441 -19.38 -32.43 -3.36
CA HIS A 441 -18.94 -33.43 -2.40
C HIS A 441 -17.84 -34.33 -2.99
N GLY A 442 -16.76 -33.73 -3.46
CA GLY A 442 -15.59 -34.47 -3.89
C GLY A 442 -14.56 -33.47 -4.38
N ASP A 443 -13.36 -33.59 -3.91
CA ASP A 443 -12.24 -32.77 -4.37
C ASP A 443 -11.90 -33.12 -5.82
N ILE A 444 -12.56 -32.41 -6.73
CA ILE A 444 -12.25 -32.47 -8.16
C ILE A 444 -11.00 -31.63 -8.49
N TYR A 445 -10.51 -30.86 -7.54
CA TYR A 445 -9.36 -29.99 -7.71
C TYR A 445 -8.09 -30.75 -7.32
N ARG A 446 -7.09 -30.68 -8.20
CA ARG A 446 -5.77 -31.14 -7.83
C ARG A 446 -5.01 -29.98 -7.20
N THR A 447 -4.44 -30.22 -6.03
CA THR A 447 -3.45 -29.34 -5.41
C THR A 447 -2.19 -29.31 -6.27
N SER A 448 -1.46 -28.20 -6.22
CA SER A 448 -0.22 -28.05 -7.00
C SER A 448 1.00 -28.39 -6.16
N GLU A 449 1.58 -29.56 -6.37
CA GLU A 449 2.85 -29.95 -5.75
C GLU A 449 3.96 -28.94 -6.08
N LEU A 450 3.93 -28.35 -7.29
CA LEU A 450 4.93 -27.37 -7.70
C LEU A 450 4.78 -26.07 -6.89
N ARG A 451 3.55 -25.59 -6.69
CA ARG A 451 3.31 -24.37 -5.90
C ARG A 451 3.53 -24.60 -4.41
N GLU A 452 3.21 -25.78 -3.88
CA GLU A 452 3.57 -26.17 -2.50
C GLU A 452 5.10 -26.17 -2.29
N LYS A 453 5.84 -26.74 -3.24
CA LYS A 453 7.30 -26.70 -3.23
C LYS A 453 7.84 -25.26 -3.29
N LEU A 454 7.29 -24.43 -4.18
CA LEU A 454 7.65 -23.02 -4.29
C LEU A 454 7.37 -22.28 -2.97
N ALA A 455 6.18 -22.46 -2.40
CA ALA A 455 5.80 -21.86 -1.12
C ALA A 455 6.79 -22.22 -0.01
N GLY A 456 7.20 -23.52 0.07
CA GLY A 456 8.21 -23.96 1.02
C GLY A 456 9.60 -23.36 0.79
N LEU A 457 10.00 -23.10 -0.46
CA LEU A 457 11.27 -22.47 -0.81
C LEU A 457 11.26 -20.98 -0.45
N ILE A 458 10.18 -20.27 -0.75
CA ILE A 458 10.01 -18.84 -0.44
C ILE A 458 10.02 -18.61 1.06
N THR A 459 9.22 -19.36 1.80
CA THR A 459 9.06 -19.18 3.25
C THR A 459 10.12 -19.90 4.09
N ASN A 460 11.16 -20.44 3.48
CA ASN A 460 12.26 -21.05 4.20
C ASN A 460 12.92 -19.99 5.11
N PRO A 461 13.13 -20.25 6.41
CA PRO A 461 13.72 -19.27 7.33
C PRO A 461 15.19 -18.90 7.02
N ARG A 462 15.81 -19.61 6.09
CA ARG A 462 17.13 -19.29 5.53
C ARG A 462 17.05 -18.47 4.25
N ASN A 463 15.87 -18.15 3.78
CA ASN A 463 15.64 -17.21 2.67
C ASN A 463 15.56 -15.80 3.20
N ASP A 464 16.68 -15.07 3.16
CA ASP A 464 16.78 -13.73 3.71
C ASP A 464 15.87 -12.71 2.98
N PHE A 465 15.59 -12.93 1.70
CA PHE A 465 14.68 -12.04 0.94
C PHE A 465 13.29 -11.97 1.54
N PHE A 466 12.74 -13.11 1.95
CA PHE A 466 11.35 -13.21 2.43
C PHE A 466 11.11 -12.37 3.70
N ALA A 467 11.97 -12.52 4.70
CA ALA A 467 11.85 -11.75 5.94
C ALA A 467 12.16 -10.27 5.71
N ARG A 468 13.24 -9.94 4.99
CA ARG A 468 13.67 -8.57 4.72
C ARG A 468 12.64 -7.78 3.92
N ALA A 469 12.05 -8.38 2.88
CA ALA A 469 11.03 -7.71 2.06
C ALA A 469 9.81 -7.30 2.88
N TYR A 470 9.34 -8.17 3.75
CA TYR A 470 8.18 -7.86 4.60
C TYR A 470 8.53 -6.85 5.70
N VAL A 471 9.66 -7.02 6.37
CA VAL A 471 10.14 -6.09 7.40
C VAL A 471 10.35 -4.68 6.84
N ASN A 472 10.95 -4.55 5.65
CA ASN A 472 11.14 -3.26 4.99
C ASN A 472 9.81 -2.53 4.74
N ARG A 473 8.78 -3.26 4.28
CA ARG A 473 7.46 -2.68 4.03
C ARG A 473 6.76 -2.28 5.33
N VAL A 474 6.80 -3.13 6.37
CA VAL A 474 6.21 -2.81 7.68
C VAL A 474 6.94 -1.63 8.32
N TRP A 475 8.26 -1.58 8.22
CA TRP A 475 9.06 -0.46 8.70
C TRP A 475 8.68 0.84 7.99
N ALA A 476 8.63 0.84 6.66
CA ALA A 476 8.25 2.02 5.87
C ALA A 476 6.82 2.51 6.19
N GLU A 477 5.88 1.59 6.41
CA GLU A 477 4.51 1.92 6.81
C GLU A 477 4.47 2.63 8.18
N MET A 478 5.33 2.20 9.12
CA MET A 478 5.35 2.73 10.48
C MET A 478 6.21 3.98 10.63
N ILE A 479 7.33 4.08 9.90
CA ILE A 479 8.33 5.15 10.04
C ILE A 479 8.18 6.21 8.94
N GLY A 480 7.80 5.79 7.71
CA GLY A 480 7.62 6.66 6.55
C GLY A 480 8.66 6.46 5.45
N HIS A 481 9.82 5.90 5.76
CA HIS A 481 10.88 5.53 4.82
C HIS A 481 11.30 4.07 5.01
N GLY A 482 11.65 3.38 3.90
CA GLY A 482 12.19 2.03 3.94
C GLY A 482 13.70 2.02 4.14
N PHE A 483 14.27 0.85 4.42
CA PHE A 483 15.71 0.60 4.34
C PHE A 483 16.20 0.49 2.90
N VAL A 484 15.28 0.12 2.01
CA VAL A 484 15.45 0.07 0.56
C VAL A 484 14.24 0.76 -0.06
N GLU A 485 14.48 1.66 -0.99
CA GLU A 485 13.45 2.33 -1.79
C GLU A 485 13.82 2.25 -3.28
N PRO A 486 12.86 1.87 -4.18
CA PRO A 486 11.50 1.42 -3.88
C PRO A 486 11.44 0.17 -3.01
N LEU A 487 10.39 0.03 -2.18
CA LEU A 487 10.27 -0.99 -1.11
C LEU A 487 10.35 -2.45 -1.58
N ASP A 488 10.23 -2.68 -2.87
CA ASP A 488 10.18 -3.98 -3.54
C ASP A 488 11.35 -4.19 -4.52
N ASN A 489 12.47 -3.48 -4.30
CA ASN A 489 13.64 -3.55 -5.16
C ASN A 489 14.92 -3.88 -4.38
N PHE A 490 15.03 -5.12 -3.86
CA PHE A 490 16.25 -5.65 -3.26
C PHE A 490 17.26 -6.11 -4.32
N SER A 491 17.62 -5.19 -5.20
CA SER A 491 18.69 -5.39 -6.17
C SER A 491 20.07 -5.26 -5.50
N PRO A 492 21.13 -5.89 -6.02
CA PRO A 492 22.51 -5.59 -5.60
C PRO A 492 22.90 -4.12 -5.77
N TYR A 493 22.17 -3.40 -6.63
CA TYR A 493 22.40 -1.99 -6.94
C TYR A 493 21.43 -1.05 -6.18
N ALA A 494 20.53 -1.59 -5.37
CA ALA A 494 19.64 -0.80 -4.55
C ALA A 494 20.40 -0.01 -3.49
N ASP A 495 19.90 1.18 -3.19
CA ASP A 495 20.41 1.99 -2.09
C ASP A 495 19.90 1.44 -0.75
N LEU A 496 20.55 0.36 -0.31
CA LEU A 496 20.30 -0.24 1.00
C LEU A 496 21.08 0.54 2.06
N HIS A 497 20.40 1.21 2.96
CA HIS A 497 21.00 1.83 4.13
C HIS A 497 20.54 1.14 5.43
N HIS A 498 21.28 1.32 6.54
CA HIS A 498 20.97 0.68 7.83
C HIS A 498 20.77 -0.84 7.74
N ALA A 499 21.68 -1.50 7.01
CA ALA A 499 21.59 -2.93 6.71
C ALA A 499 21.61 -3.82 7.98
N SER A 500 22.31 -3.40 9.03
CA SER A 500 22.38 -4.17 10.28
C SER A 500 21.07 -4.07 11.06
N THR A 501 20.40 -2.92 11.01
CA THR A 501 19.07 -2.71 11.59
C THR A 501 18.03 -3.59 10.89
N LEU A 502 18.01 -3.59 9.56
CA LEU A 502 17.13 -4.47 8.78
C LEU A 502 17.40 -5.95 9.09
N ASP A 503 18.66 -6.35 9.16
CA ASP A 503 19.04 -7.72 9.50
C ASP A 503 18.59 -8.12 10.91
N PHE A 504 18.74 -7.22 11.88
CA PHE A 504 18.28 -7.46 13.26
C PHE A 504 16.77 -7.67 13.31
N LEU A 505 15.98 -6.74 12.75
CA LEU A 505 14.52 -6.86 12.70
C LEU A 505 14.07 -8.12 11.97
N SER A 506 14.71 -8.45 10.85
CA SER A 506 14.38 -9.66 10.08
C SER A 506 14.63 -10.94 10.89
N ARG A 507 15.74 -11.00 11.63
CA ARG A 507 16.04 -12.13 12.53
C ARG A 507 15.05 -12.25 13.68
N GLU A 508 14.66 -11.13 14.31
CA GLU A 508 13.64 -11.13 15.36
C GLU A 508 12.26 -11.50 14.81
N PHE A 509 11.92 -11.08 13.61
CA PHE A 509 10.68 -11.48 12.94
C PHE A 509 10.64 -12.98 12.65
N VAL A 510 11.72 -13.59 12.15
CA VAL A 510 11.84 -15.04 12.01
C VAL A 510 11.75 -15.73 13.37
N ALA A 511 12.51 -15.27 14.36
CA ALA A 511 12.56 -15.88 15.70
C ALA A 511 11.21 -15.86 16.44
N SER A 512 10.37 -14.86 16.16
CA SER A 512 8.98 -14.78 16.69
C SER A 512 8.00 -15.71 15.97
N GLY A 513 8.46 -16.47 14.96
CA GLY A 513 7.61 -17.31 14.11
C GLY A 513 6.83 -16.51 13.07
N TYR A 514 7.40 -15.42 12.58
CA TYR A 514 6.79 -14.52 11.62
C TYR A 514 5.52 -13.83 12.14
N ASP A 515 5.52 -13.47 13.42
CA ASP A 515 4.41 -12.77 14.06
C ASP A 515 4.48 -11.25 13.78
N LEU A 516 3.47 -10.73 13.04
CA LEU A 516 3.35 -9.32 12.69
C LEU A 516 3.21 -8.42 13.94
N ARG A 517 2.47 -8.87 14.96
CA ARG A 517 2.27 -8.07 16.18
C ARG A 517 3.57 -7.90 16.95
N SER A 518 4.39 -8.95 17.04
CA SER A 518 5.71 -8.90 17.65
C SER A 518 6.66 -7.93 16.92
N LEU A 519 6.67 -7.95 15.58
CA LEU A 519 7.47 -7.01 14.78
C LEU A 519 7.05 -5.56 15.05
N ILE A 520 5.75 -5.27 14.94
CA ILE A 520 5.20 -3.93 15.16
C ILE A 520 5.48 -3.47 16.59
N ARG A 521 5.34 -4.36 17.58
CA ARG A 521 5.60 -4.03 18.98
C ARG A 521 7.04 -3.54 19.19
N ILE A 522 8.04 -4.20 18.60
CA ILE A 522 9.44 -3.76 18.66
C ILE A 522 9.59 -2.37 18.04
N ILE A 523 9.01 -2.14 16.86
CA ILE A 523 9.12 -0.85 16.15
C ILE A 523 8.49 0.28 16.96
N VAL A 524 7.25 0.10 17.46
CA VAL A 524 6.50 1.15 18.18
C VAL A 524 7.15 1.51 19.53
N LEU A 525 7.80 0.55 20.20
CA LEU A 525 8.49 0.78 21.46
C LEU A 525 9.87 1.42 21.30
N SER A 526 10.43 1.50 20.07
CA SER A 526 11.72 2.14 19.82
C SER A 526 11.66 3.66 19.97
N ASP A 527 12.79 4.27 20.29
CA ASP A 527 12.93 5.72 20.29
C ASP A 527 12.76 6.30 18.88
N THR A 528 13.20 5.56 17.87
CA THR A 528 13.05 5.92 16.45
C THR A 528 11.60 6.20 16.07
N TYR A 529 10.66 5.33 16.44
CA TYR A 529 9.24 5.57 16.19
C TYR A 529 8.70 6.80 16.96
N ARG A 530 9.27 7.10 18.11
CA ARG A 530 8.87 8.21 18.99
C ARG A 530 9.52 9.54 18.64
N ARG A 531 10.43 9.63 17.66
CA ARG A 531 11.08 10.88 17.25
C ARG A 531 10.05 11.95 16.88
N ALA A 532 10.37 13.20 17.21
CA ALA A 532 9.62 14.36 16.73
C ALA A 532 10.06 14.73 15.30
N PRO A 533 9.20 15.37 14.48
CA PRO A 533 9.63 15.95 13.22
C PRO A 533 10.52 17.17 13.46
N LEU A 534 11.36 17.50 12.47
CA LEU A 534 12.09 18.77 12.44
C LEU A 534 11.16 19.91 12.01
N THR A 535 11.41 21.09 12.54
CA THR A 535 10.64 22.30 12.26
C THR A 535 10.95 22.87 10.88
N ALA A 536 10.03 23.66 10.32
CA ALA A 536 10.11 24.17 8.94
C ALA A 536 11.26 25.21 8.74
N ASP A 537 11.82 25.77 9.80
CA ASP A 537 12.97 26.67 9.77
C ASP A 537 14.30 25.96 9.49
N ILE A 538 14.37 24.63 9.69
CA ILE A 538 15.53 23.82 9.35
C ILE A 538 15.59 23.63 7.82
N PRO A 539 16.79 23.78 7.20
CA PRO A 539 16.96 23.57 5.76
C PRO A 539 16.42 22.22 5.28
N LEU A 540 15.76 22.19 4.12
CA LEU A 540 15.10 20.99 3.58
C LEU A 540 16.07 19.81 3.47
N THR A 541 17.29 20.05 2.97
CA THR A 541 18.33 19.02 2.83
C THR A 541 18.73 18.37 4.15
N VAL A 542 18.76 19.13 5.25
CA VAL A 542 19.05 18.61 6.58
C VAL A 542 17.86 17.80 7.10
N ARG A 543 16.64 18.27 6.84
CA ARG A 543 15.42 17.52 7.21
C ARG A 543 15.35 16.18 6.48
N GLU A 544 15.47 16.17 5.15
CA GLU A 544 15.45 14.96 4.32
C GLU A 544 16.56 13.98 4.72
N ASN A 545 17.78 14.47 4.98
CA ASN A 545 18.87 13.61 5.46
C ASN A 545 18.57 13.01 6.85
N SER A 546 17.97 13.79 7.76
CA SER A 546 17.63 13.31 9.11
C SER A 546 16.45 12.31 9.10
N GLU A 547 15.46 12.54 8.24
CA GLU A 547 14.33 11.65 8.03
C GLU A 547 14.80 10.31 7.42
N ARG A 548 15.65 10.37 6.39
CA ARG A 548 16.24 9.17 5.74
C ARG A 548 17.11 8.34 6.69
N ASN A 549 17.82 8.99 7.61
CA ASN A 549 18.65 8.34 8.62
C ASN A 549 17.86 7.96 9.89
N PHE A 550 16.53 8.09 9.88
CA PHE A 550 15.65 7.73 11.00
C PHE A 550 15.97 8.48 12.32
N THR A 551 16.64 9.63 12.24
CA THR A 551 17.00 10.46 13.38
C THR A 551 15.97 11.55 13.69
N ALA A 552 15.05 11.80 12.75
CA ALA A 552 13.86 12.63 12.88
C ALA A 552 12.68 11.96 12.20
N ALA A 553 11.45 12.21 12.68
CA ALA A 553 10.27 11.68 12.05
C ALA A 553 9.90 12.49 10.79
N PRO A 554 9.56 11.85 9.66
CA PRO A 554 8.97 12.55 8.53
C PRO A 554 7.52 12.93 8.81
N GLN A 555 7.04 13.96 8.14
CA GLN A 555 5.62 14.30 8.14
C GLN A 555 4.85 13.32 7.25
N ARG A 556 4.12 12.38 7.84
CA ARG A 556 3.30 11.40 7.11
C ARG A 556 1.86 11.87 7.01
N ARG A 557 1.29 11.81 5.80
CA ARG A 557 -0.16 12.04 5.61
C ARG A 557 -0.92 10.78 6.04
N MET A 558 -2.10 10.97 6.61
CA MET A 558 -3.02 9.85 6.83
C MET A 558 -3.42 9.23 5.49
N LEU A 559 -3.48 7.90 5.44
CA LEU A 559 -4.10 7.19 4.32
C LEU A 559 -5.56 7.61 4.15
N GLY A 560 -6.10 7.52 2.95
CA GLY A 560 -7.49 7.91 2.67
C GLY A 560 -8.49 7.23 3.61
N GLU A 561 -8.33 5.93 3.86
CA GLU A 561 -9.18 5.16 4.77
C GLU A 561 -9.02 5.60 6.24
N VAL A 562 -7.80 5.92 6.64
CA VAL A 562 -7.50 6.40 8.00
C VAL A 562 -8.09 7.80 8.23
N LEU A 563 -7.94 8.69 7.26
CA LEU A 563 -8.52 10.04 7.30
C LEU A 563 -10.05 9.99 7.34
N TYR A 564 -10.64 9.14 6.49
CA TYR A 564 -12.08 8.90 6.48
C TYR A 564 -12.59 8.46 7.85
N ASP A 565 -12.01 7.39 8.42
CA ASP A 565 -12.41 6.86 9.72
C ASP A 565 -12.11 7.82 10.88
N SER A 566 -11.11 8.69 10.75
CA SER A 566 -10.81 9.75 11.72
C SER A 566 -11.87 10.86 11.68
N ILE A 567 -12.34 11.26 10.50
CA ILE A 567 -13.46 12.21 10.35
C ILE A 567 -14.74 11.60 10.92
N VAL A 568 -15.03 10.34 10.60
CA VAL A 568 -16.19 9.59 11.11
C VAL A 568 -16.15 9.51 12.64
N THR A 569 -14.97 9.32 13.22
CA THR A 569 -14.76 9.26 14.68
C THR A 569 -14.95 10.64 15.33
N ALA A 570 -14.28 11.66 14.80
CA ALA A 570 -14.36 13.04 15.31
C ALA A 570 -15.77 13.63 15.22
N GLY A 571 -16.50 13.24 14.17
CA GLY A 571 -17.86 13.72 13.92
C GLY A 571 -18.96 12.87 14.53
N HIS A 572 -18.67 11.81 15.28
CA HIS A 572 -19.66 10.84 15.80
C HIS A 572 -20.58 10.27 14.72
N LEU A 573 -20.09 10.07 13.50
CA LEU A 573 -20.91 9.69 12.35
C LEU A 573 -21.23 8.17 12.29
N LYS A 574 -20.79 7.37 13.24
CA LYS A 574 -21.18 5.96 13.39
C LYS A 574 -22.56 5.81 14.01
N ASP A 575 -22.87 6.67 14.96
CA ASP A 575 -24.12 6.69 15.72
C ASP A 575 -25.02 7.84 15.25
N PHE A 576 -26.26 7.82 15.70
CA PHE A 576 -27.17 8.91 15.41
C PHE A 576 -26.81 10.17 16.21
N LYS A 577 -26.62 11.29 15.55
CA LYS A 577 -26.35 12.59 16.17
C LYS A 577 -27.62 13.28 16.68
N TRP A 578 -28.78 12.95 16.11
CA TRP A 578 -30.10 13.51 16.46
C TRP A 578 -31.12 12.41 16.74
N PRO A 579 -32.10 12.64 17.61
CA PRO A 579 -33.23 11.75 17.72
C PRO A 579 -33.98 11.58 16.38
N ALA A 580 -34.64 10.46 16.19
CA ALA A 580 -35.43 10.20 14.98
C ALA A 580 -36.46 11.32 14.75
N GLY A 581 -36.46 11.88 13.54
CA GLY A 581 -37.34 12.94 13.12
C GLY A 581 -36.96 14.35 13.58
N ALA A 582 -35.85 14.53 14.31
CA ALA A 582 -35.36 15.85 14.73
C ALA A 582 -34.55 16.56 13.64
N ASN A 583 -34.02 15.83 12.65
CA ASN A 583 -33.19 16.35 11.57
C ASN A 583 -33.82 16.06 10.20
N MET A 584 -35.04 16.56 9.98
CA MET A 584 -35.80 16.33 8.74
C MET A 584 -35.34 17.27 7.62
N LYS A 585 -35.05 16.68 6.44
CA LYS A 585 -34.66 17.37 5.21
C LYS A 585 -35.66 17.09 4.10
N GLU A 586 -35.91 18.10 3.28
CA GLU A 586 -36.70 17.96 2.05
C GLU A 586 -35.78 17.51 0.91
N VAL A 587 -36.03 16.31 0.39
CA VAL A 587 -35.31 15.75 -0.76
C VAL A 587 -36.23 15.68 -1.95
N SER A 588 -35.87 16.37 -3.03
CA SER A 588 -36.62 16.31 -4.29
C SER A 588 -36.01 15.21 -5.16
N SER A 589 -36.79 14.22 -5.50
CA SER A 589 -36.42 13.12 -6.40
C SER A 589 -37.22 13.18 -7.68
N GLU A 590 -36.60 12.88 -8.80
CA GLU A 590 -37.27 12.71 -10.08
C GLU A 590 -37.74 11.27 -10.22
N ILE A 591 -39.02 11.03 -10.29
CA ILE A 591 -39.61 9.72 -10.54
C ILE A 591 -40.16 9.65 -11.96
N ARG A 592 -39.94 8.52 -12.62
CA ARG A 592 -40.59 8.23 -13.92
C ARG A 592 -41.98 7.73 -13.67
N VAL A 593 -42.94 8.45 -14.21
CA VAL A 593 -44.37 8.10 -14.10
C VAL A 593 -44.87 7.72 -15.49
N PRO A 594 -45.58 6.58 -15.64
CA PRO A 594 -46.12 6.17 -16.92
C PRO A 594 -47.16 7.17 -17.37
N THR A 595 -47.10 7.58 -18.65
CA THR A 595 -48.06 8.54 -19.25
C THR A 595 -49.34 7.88 -19.74
N GLY A 596 -49.41 6.54 -19.79
CA GLY A 596 -50.50 5.80 -20.43
C GLY A 596 -50.37 5.69 -21.95
N GLU A 597 -49.41 6.40 -22.55
CA GLU A 597 -49.15 6.34 -24.00
C GLU A 597 -48.08 5.26 -24.31
N TYR A 598 -48.23 4.61 -25.46
CA TYR A 598 -47.31 3.60 -25.95
C TYR A 598 -46.62 4.11 -27.22
N ILE A 599 -45.30 3.89 -27.33
CA ILE A 599 -44.53 4.11 -28.55
C ILE A 599 -44.06 2.77 -29.11
N MET A 600 -43.98 2.69 -30.44
CA MET A 600 -43.43 1.55 -31.14
C MET A 600 -41.95 1.77 -31.37
N VAL A 601 -41.11 0.88 -30.85
CA VAL A 601 -39.67 0.96 -31.00
C VAL A 601 -39.19 -0.23 -31.86
N GLU A 602 -38.37 0.02 -32.88
CA GLU A 602 -37.73 -1.02 -33.65
C GLU A 602 -36.74 -1.80 -32.78
N GLY A 603 -36.83 -3.11 -32.85
CA GLY A 603 -36.19 -4.00 -31.89
C GLY A 603 -34.68 -3.84 -31.76
N GLY A 604 -34.26 -3.40 -30.59
CA GLY A 604 -32.95 -3.57 -30.00
C GLY A 604 -33.08 -4.06 -28.56
N ALA A 605 -32.12 -4.79 -28.03
CA ALA A 605 -32.16 -5.20 -26.62
C ALA A 605 -32.46 -3.96 -25.76
N PRO A 606 -33.41 -4.03 -24.80
CA PRO A 606 -33.65 -2.92 -23.91
C PRO A 606 -32.31 -2.54 -23.23
N THR A 607 -31.95 -1.28 -23.35
CA THR A 607 -30.83 -0.76 -22.55
C THR A 607 -31.14 -0.97 -21.07
N PRO A 608 -30.13 -1.12 -20.19
CA PRO A 608 -30.34 -1.24 -18.75
C PRO A 608 -31.30 -0.18 -18.18
N GLU A 609 -31.39 1.00 -18.83
CA GLU A 609 -32.32 2.07 -18.53
C GLU A 609 -33.80 1.74 -18.81
N MET A 610 -34.10 0.77 -19.68
CA MET A 610 -35.46 0.34 -19.99
C MET A 610 -36.01 -0.76 -19.06
N GLN A 611 -35.13 -1.42 -18.28
CA GLN A 611 -35.52 -2.55 -17.42
C GLN A 611 -35.84 -2.17 -15.98
N THR A 612 -35.63 -0.93 -15.57
CA THR A 612 -35.85 -0.54 -14.17
C THR A 612 -37.30 -0.16 -13.92
N GLU A 613 -38.10 -1.12 -13.49
CA GLU A 613 -39.39 -0.88 -12.83
C GLU A 613 -39.25 -0.22 -11.44
N LYS A 614 -38.05 -0.02 -10.94
CA LYS A 614 -37.77 0.69 -9.68
C LYS A 614 -37.55 2.17 -9.97
N PRO A 615 -38.26 3.09 -9.27
CA PRO A 615 -37.94 4.49 -9.36
C PRO A 615 -36.46 4.71 -9.07
N MET A 616 -35.70 5.26 -10.03
CA MET A 616 -34.34 5.73 -9.76
C MET A 616 -34.45 6.90 -8.78
N VAL A 617 -34.37 6.59 -7.51
CA VAL A 617 -34.04 7.58 -6.49
C VAL A 617 -32.60 7.99 -6.75
N ARG A 618 -32.38 9.23 -7.12
CA ARG A 618 -31.04 9.81 -7.11
C ARG A 618 -30.60 9.85 -5.65
N ASN A 619 -29.81 8.85 -5.28
CA ASN A 619 -29.29 8.77 -3.94
C ASN A 619 -28.26 9.88 -3.73
N ASP A 620 -28.38 10.58 -2.62
CA ASP A 620 -27.50 11.67 -2.16
C ASP A 620 -26.06 11.25 -1.79
N GLY A 621 -25.61 10.06 -2.20
CA GLY A 621 -24.26 9.57 -1.94
C GLY A 621 -24.08 8.74 -0.66
N TYR A 622 -25.05 8.72 0.28
CA TYR A 622 -24.97 7.85 1.46
C TYR A 622 -25.17 6.36 1.17
N ASP A 623 -25.89 6.04 0.11
CA ASP A 623 -26.10 4.65 -0.29
C ASP A 623 -24.87 4.05 -0.96
N LEU A 624 -23.91 4.89 -1.41
CA LEU A 624 -22.67 4.40 -2.00
C LEU A 624 -21.81 3.68 -0.95
N GLU A 625 -21.64 4.30 0.22
CA GLU A 625 -20.89 3.72 1.34
C GLU A 625 -21.53 2.42 1.81
N SER A 626 -22.85 2.37 1.93
CA SER A 626 -23.58 1.16 2.28
C SER A 626 -23.44 0.06 1.24
N SER A 627 -23.42 0.41 -0.05
CA SER A 627 -23.22 -0.54 -1.15
C SER A 627 -21.80 -1.11 -1.24
N LEU A 628 -20.82 -0.35 -0.75
CA LEU A 628 -19.41 -0.77 -0.71
C LEU A 628 -19.06 -1.60 0.52
N LYS A 629 -19.90 -1.61 1.55
CA LYS A 629 -19.64 -2.34 2.80
C LYS A 629 -19.54 -3.84 2.58
N LEU A 630 -18.48 -4.45 3.13
CA LEU A 630 -18.25 -5.89 3.12
C LEU A 630 -18.44 -6.49 4.52
N ASP A 631 -19.22 -7.55 4.62
CA ASP A 631 -19.30 -8.39 5.80
C ASP A 631 -18.37 -9.60 5.64
N PHE A 632 -17.16 -9.49 6.17
CA PHE A 632 -16.13 -10.53 6.06
C PHE A 632 -16.56 -11.86 6.67
N ASN A 633 -17.34 -11.84 7.76
CA ASN A 633 -17.82 -13.06 8.39
C ASN A 633 -18.81 -13.80 7.47
N SER A 634 -19.75 -13.05 6.88
CA SER A 634 -20.69 -13.61 5.92
C SER A 634 -20.01 -14.15 4.65
N ILE A 635 -18.95 -13.47 4.19
CA ILE A 635 -18.17 -13.91 3.01
C ILE A 635 -17.45 -15.23 3.27
N LEU A 636 -16.91 -15.43 4.47
CA LEU A 636 -16.18 -16.65 4.85
C LEU A 636 -17.09 -17.80 5.31
N THR A 637 -18.35 -17.52 5.67
CA THR A 637 -19.28 -18.56 6.11
C THR A 637 -19.71 -19.41 4.90
N PRO A 638 -19.54 -20.74 4.94
CA PRO A 638 -20.03 -21.62 3.88
C PRO A 638 -21.54 -21.46 3.74
N LYS A 639 -22.03 -21.23 2.52
CA LYS A 639 -23.47 -21.15 2.25
C LYS A 639 -24.07 -22.56 2.29
N GLU A 640 -25.23 -22.70 2.97
CA GLU A 640 -25.94 -23.97 3.00
C GLU A 640 -26.36 -24.41 1.59
N ALA A 641 -26.40 -25.72 1.35
CA ALA A 641 -26.74 -26.31 0.05
C ALA A 641 -28.11 -25.81 -0.46
N SER A 642 -29.07 -25.61 0.44
CA SER A 642 -30.39 -25.05 0.13
C SER A 642 -30.35 -23.62 -0.38
N GLU A 643 -29.47 -22.79 0.18
CA GLU A 643 -29.29 -21.39 -0.25
C GLU A 643 -28.58 -21.32 -1.61
N LEU A 644 -27.57 -22.17 -1.81
CA LEU A 644 -26.90 -22.30 -3.10
C LEU A 644 -27.85 -22.78 -4.21
N GLU A 645 -28.76 -23.69 -3.90
CA GLU A 645 -29.77 -24.18 -4.85
C GLU A 645 -30.81 -23.10 -5.19
N ARG A 646 -31.20 -22.27 -4.19
CA ARG A 646 -32.08 -21.12 -4.43
C ARG A 646 -31.40 -20.08 -5.32
N MET A 647 -30.14 -19.70 -5.04
CA MET A 647 -29.38 -18.75 -5.86
C MET A 647 -29.20 -19.25 -7.29
N ARG A 648 -29.00 -20.56 -7.46
CA ARG A 648 -28.92 -21.19 -8.77
C ARG A 648 -30.24 -21.04 -9.55
N LYS A 649 -31.36 -21.31 -8.89
CA LYS A 649 -32.69 -21.24 -9.51
C LYS A 649 -33.01 -19.82 -9.95
N GLU A 650 -32.69 -18.83 -9.09
CA GLU A 650 -32.83 -17.41 -9.41
C GLU A 650 -31.94 -16.99 -10.60
N SER A 651 -30.69 -17.50 -10.65
CA SER A 651 -29.78 -17.25 -11.77
C SER A 651 -30.25 -17.88 -13.06
N ASP A 652 -30.74 -19.13 -13.02
CA ASP A 652 -31.27 -19.83 -14.18
C ASP A 652 -32.54 -19.15 -14.74
N GLU A 653 -33.41 -18.62 -13.85
CA GLU A 653 -34.58 -17.84 -14.22
C GLU A 653 -34.19 -16.53 -14.89
N HIS A 654 -33.16 -15.86 -14.36
CA HIS A 654 -32.62 -14.63 -14.94
C HIS A 654 -31.99 -14.86 -16.33
N ILE A 655 -31.22 -15.95 -16.49
CA ILE A 655 -30.63 -16.33 -17.78
C ILE A 655 -31.72 -16.66 -18.81
N LYS A 656 -32.75 -17.39 -18.41
CA LYS A 656 -33.90 -17.70 -19.30
C LYS A 656 -34.66 -16.43 -19.71
N ALA A 657 -34.79 -15.45 -18.78
CA ALA A 657 -35.41 -14.19 -19.11
C ALA A 657 -34.56 -13.39 -20.13
N LEU A 658 -33.23 -13.42 -20.00
CA LEU A 658 -32.33 -12.79 -20.97
C LEU A 658 -32.32 -13.48 -22.32
N GLU A 659 -32.42 -14.84 -22.37
CA GLU A 659 -32.53 -15.59 -23.59
C GLU A 659 -33.85 -15.35 -24.30
N MET A 660 -34.97 -15.28 -23.57
CA MET A 660 -36.28 -14.89 -24.12
C MET A 660 -36.25 -13.44 -24.67
N ALA A 661 -35.63 -12.51 -23.97
CA ALA A 661 -35.46 -11.12 -24.44
C ALA A 661 -34.58 -11.02 -25.68
N ALA A 662 -33.54 -11.89 -25.80
CA ALA A 662 -32.68 -11.95 -26.96
C ALA A 662 -33.35 -12.61 -28.19
N ALA A 663 -34.26 -13.59 -27.99
CA ALA A 663 -35.03 -14.24 -29.05
C ALA A 663 -36.12 -13.31 -29.65
N GLN A 664 -36.54 -12.29 -28.92
CA GLN A 664 -37.57 -11.32 -29.38
C GLN A 664 -37.01 -10.15 -30.17
N LYS A 665 -35.78 -10.23 -30.63
CA LYS A 665 -35.02 -9.10 -31.27
C LYS A 665 -35.65 -8.59 -32.59
N ASP A 666 -36.58 -9.30 -33.21
CA ASP A 666 -37.13 -8.94 -34.54
C ASP A 666 -38.58 -8.41 -34.52
N GLU A 667 -39.21 -8.28 -33.38
CA GLU A 667 -40.60 -7.71 -33.29
C GLU A 667 -40.61 -6.27 -32.74
N LYS A 668 -41.35 -5.40 -33.42
CA LYS A 668 -41.65 -4.04 -32.93
C LYS A 668 -42.38 -4.12 -31.59
N GLN A 669 -41.69 -3.71 -30.52
CA GLN A 669 -42.30 -3.73 -29.19
C GLN A 669 -43.02 -2.42 -28.87
N LYS A 670 -44.22 -2.55 -28.27
CA LYS A 670 -44.97 -1.48 -27.66
C LYS A 670 -44.31 -1.14 -26.31
N VAL A 671 -43.63 -0.01 -26.23
CA VAL A 671 -43.01 0.46 -24.99
C VAL A 671 -43.84 1.61 -24.43
N MET A 672 -44.15 1.57 -23.13
CA MET A 672 -44.88 2.61 -22.44
C MET A 672 -44.00 3.87 -22.35
N LYS A 673 -44.59 5.02 -22.68
CA LYS A 673 -43.91 6.31 -22.56
C LYS A 673 -43.96 6.76 -21.10
N TYR A 674 -42.82 7.21 -20.59
CA TYR A 674 -42.70 7.75 -19.24
C TYR A 674 -42.43 9.26 -19.29
N THR A 675 -42.93 9.99 -18.30
CA THR A 675 -42.57 11.37 -18.04
C THR A 675 -41.91 11.47 -16.68
N THR A 676 -40.99 12.41 -16.53
CA THR A 676 -40.35 12.70 -15.27
C THR A 676 -41.21 13.66 -14.43
N LYS A 677 -41.47 13.27 -13.18
CA LYS A 677 -42.18 14.14 -12.21
C LYS A 677 -41.27 14.30 -10.98
N THR A 678 -41.03 15.53 -10.58
CA THR A 678 -40.34 15.84 -9.34
C THR A 678 -41.27 15.63 -8.16
N VAL A 679 -40.85 14.78 -7.20
CA VAL A 679 -41.55 14.55 -5.94
C VAL A 679 -40.62 14.96 -4.80
N THR A 680 -41.12 15.83 -3.92
CA THR A 680 -40.41 16.27 -2.72
C THR A 680 -40.89 15.43 -1.52
N ASN A 681 -39.97 14.68 -0.91
CA ASN A 681 -40.26 13.91 0.30
C ASN A 681 -39.42 14.46 1.46
N LYS A 682 -40.03 14.41 2.68
CA LYS A 682 -39.23 14.64 3.90
C LYS A 682 -38.62 13.35 4.34
N VAL A 683 -37.28 13.32 4.46
CA VAL A 683 -36.53 12.19 4.95
C VAL A 683 -35.73 12.58 6.20
N ASP A 684 -35.48 11.64 7.08
CA ASP A 684 -34.62 11.88 8.22
C ASP A 684 -33.16 11.93 7.73
N ASP A 685 -32.54 13.11 7.81
CA ASP A 685 -31.18 13.40 7.36
C ASP A 685 -30.16 13.12 8.48
N ASN A 686 -30.38 12.09 9.27
CA ASN A 686 -29.48 11.65 10.33
C ASN A 686 -28.31 10.87 9.70
N PRO A 687 -27.15 11.50 9.46
CA PRO A 687 -26.06 10.87 8.68
C PRO A 687 -25.45 9.70 9.46
N ARG A 688 -25.18 8.61 8.75
CA ARG A 688 -24.46 7.45 9.30
C ARG A 688 -23.45 6.92 8.30
N PHE A 689 -22.20 6.77 8.76
CA PHE A 689 -21.11 6.29 7.95
C PHE A 689 -20.48 5.02 8.56
N ASP A 690 -20.23 4.03 7.73
CA ASP A 690 -19.50 2.83 8.12
C ASP A 690 -17.97 3.06 8.01
N SER A 691 -17.18 2.11 8.52
CA SER A 691 -15.72 2.19 8.44
C SER A 691 -15.23 1.96 7.01
N ALA A 692 -14.37 2.84 6.53
CA ALA A 692 -13.70 2.69 5.24
C ALA A 692 -12.83 1.42 5.13
N MET A 693 -12.35 0.91 6.27
CA MET A 693 -11.51 -0.29 6.34
C MET A 693 -12.24 -1.58 5.91
N ARG A 694 -13.58 -1.55 5.85
CA ARG A 694 -14.42 -2.69 5.47
C ARG A 694 -15.24 -2.44 4.20
N MET A 695 -14.75 -1.54 3.35
CA MET A 695 -15.37 -1.28 2.06
C MET A 695 -14.72 -2.11 0.95
N ALA A 696 -15.51 -2.36 -0.11
CA ALA A 696 -14.99 -2.93 -1.35
C ALA A 696 -13.86 -2.06 -1.90
N THR A 697 -12.78 -2.68 -2.35
CA THR A 697 -11.54 -2.00 -2.68
C THR A 697 -10.98 -2.46 -4.04
N PRO A 698 -10.42 -1.56 -4.87
CA PRO A 698 -10.44 -0.11 -4.72
C PRO A 698 -11.85 0.49 -4.86
N ALA A 699 -12.08 1.62 -4.20
CA ALA A 699 -13.33 2.36 -4.30
C ALA A 699 -13.46 3.02 -5.70
N PRO A 700 -14.68 3.43 -6.12
CA PRO A 700 -14.87 4.13 -7.39
C PRO A 700 -14.04 5.42 -7.50
N PRO A 701 -13.65 5.88 -8.72
CA PRO A 701 -12.73 7.01 -8.92
C PRO A 701 -13.17 8.35 -8.29
N ALA A 702 -14.50 8.57 -8.14
CA ALA A 702 -15.03 9.77 -7.52
C ALA A 702 -15.12 9.69 -5.98
N HIS A 703 -14.95 8.52 -5.41
CA HIS A 703 -15.06 8.29 -3.98
C HIS A 703 -13.91 8.94 -3.20
N PHE A 704 -14.17 9.32 -1.94
CA PHE A 704 -13.20 9.94 -1.04
C PHE A 704 -11.86 9.19 -1.00
N LEU A 705 -11.88 7.88 -0.84
CA LEU A 705 -10.68 7.05 -0.74
C LEU A 705 -9.77 7.18 -1.97
N ARG A 706 -10.35 7.15 -3.18
CA ARG A 706 -9.62 7.31 -4.44
C ARG A 706 -9.03 8.71 -4.59
N VAL A 707 -9.79 9.73 -4.22
CA VAL A 707 -9.32 11.13 -4.24
C VAL A 707 -8.17 11.32 -3.27
N PHE A 708 -8.15 10.60 -2.13
CA PHE A 708 -7.09 10.67 -1.13
C PHE A 708 -6.01 9.59 -1.30
N GLY A 709 -5.79 9.14 -2.53
CA GLY A 709 -4.59 8.39 -2.92
C GLY A 709 -4.68 6.87 -2.84
N GLN A 710 -5.89 6.28 -2.66
CA GLN A 710 -6.06 4.83 -2.76
C GLN A 710 -5.70 4.35 -4.18
N PRO A 711 -4.76 3.38 -4.39
CA PRO A 711 -4.33 2.92 -5.69
C PRO A 711 -5.41 2.10 -6.41
N GLU A 712 -5.29 1.95 -7.73
CA GLU A 712 -6.16 1.05 -8.52
C GLU A 712 -5.82 -0.42 -8.30
N ARG A 713 -4.59 -0.70 -7.89
CA ARG A 713 -4.04 -2.04 -7.70
C ARG A 713 -4.04 -2.87 -9.00
N ALA A 714 -3.96 -2.18 -10.13
CA ALA A 714 -3.95 -2.81 -11.45
C ALA A 714 -2.56 -3.36 -11.80
N GLY A 715 -1.50 -2.60 -11.52
CA GLY A 715 -0.12 -2.92 -11.84
C GLY A 715 0.73 -3.38 -10.66
N LEU A 716 1.84 -4.06 -10.96
CA LEU A 716 2.89 -4.32 -9.98
C LEU A 716 3.64 -3.01 -9.67
N GLY A 717 3.96 -2.78 -8.38
CA GLY A 717 4.69 -1.59 -7.96
C GLY A 717 3.85 -0.30 -7.91
N GLU A 718 2.53 -0.40 -8.01
CA GLU A 718 1.63 0.72 -7.76
C GLU A 718 1.69 1.13 -6.28
N PHE A 719 1.98 2.41 -6.04
CA PHE A 719 2.02 3.00 -4.71
C PHE A 719 0.84 3.96 -4.50
N ARG A 720 0.57 4.28 -3.23
CA ARG A 720 -0.41 5.29 -2.89
C ARG A 720 0.08 6.68 -3.33
N ASP A 721 -0.82 7.46 -3.93
CA ASP A 721 -0.52 8.85 -4.28
C ASP A 721 -0.54 9.72 -3.02
N SER A 722 0.64 10.18 -2.59
CA SER A 722 0.80 11.09 -1.45
C SER A 722 0.74 12.56 -1.85
N SER A 723 0.62 12.89 -3.14
CA SER A 723 0.57 14.27 -3.62
C SER A 723 -0.70 15.00 -3.16
N SER A 724 -0.59 16.30 -2.94
CA SER A 724 -1.75 17.14 -2.63
C SER A 724 -2.42 17.63 -3.92
N SER A 725 -3.74 17.61 -3.95
CA SER A 725 -4.53 18.11 -5.09
C SER A 725 -5.59 19.12 -4.65
N LEU A 726 -5.95 20.03 -5.57
CA LEU A 726 -7.07 20.96 -5.34
C LEU A 726 -8.37 20.20 -5.06
N ARG A 727 -8.58 19.05 -5.69
CA ARG A 727 -9.75 18.21 -5.49
C ARG A 727 -9.86 17.70 -4.04
N GLN A 728 -8.74 17.29 -3.44
CA GLN A 728 -8.69 16.90 -2.02
C GLN A 728 -9.06 18.08 -1.11
N GLN A 729 -8.51 19.27 -1.39
CA GLN A 729 -8.82 20.46 -0.58
C GLN A 729 -10.30 20.83 -0.67
N LEU A 730 -10.86 20.86 -1.89
CA LEU A 730 -12.28 21.16 -2.09
C LEU A 730 -13.20 20.12 -1.44
N MET A 731 -12.80 18.84 -1.45
CA MET A 731 -13.56 17.77 -0.82
C MET A 731 -13.56 17.88 0.71
N MET A 732 -12.45 18.32 1.31
CA MET A 732 -12.40 18.60 2.75
C MET A 732 -13.20 19.84 3.14
N LEU A 733 -13.09 20.91 2.36
CA LEU A 733 -13.76 22.19 2.67
C LEU A 733 -15.29 22.13 2.46
N ASN A 734 -15.76 21.47 1.40
CA ASN A 734 -17.16 21.51 0.97
C ASN A 734 -17.81 20.10 0.95
N GLY A 735 -17.06 19.05 1.30
CA GLY A 735 -17.57 17.68 1.27
C GLY A 735 -18.62 17.44 2.34
N ARG A 736 -19.64 16.65 1.99
CA ARG A 736 -20.75 16.33 2.89
C ARG A 736 -20.27 15.66 4.18
N MET A 737 -19.30 14.76 4.11
CA MET A 737 -18.79 14.07 5.30
C MET A 737 -18.17 15.04 6.31
N THR A 738 -17.35 15.98 5.85
CA THR A 738 -16.72 17.00 6.73
C THR A 738 -17.78 17.95 7.29
N HIS A 739 -18.74 18.36 6.46
CA HIS A 739 -19.87 19.19 6.89
C HIS A 739 -20.69 18.49 7.98
N GLU A 740 -21.08 17.23 7.77
CA GLU A 740 -21.84 16.48 8.78
C GLU A 740 -21.02 16.19 10.05
N ALA A 741 -19.72 16.01 9.91
CA ALA A 741 -18.81 15.84 11.05
C ALA A 741 -18.71 17.11 11.91
N SER A 742 -18.74 18.29 11.29
CA SER A 742 -18.66 19.57 12.02
C SER A 742 -19.95 19.94 12.75
N ARG A 743 -21.14 19.59 12.25
CA ARG A 743 -22.43 19.90 12.90
C ARG A 743 -22.52 19.32 14.31
N VAL A 744 -23.14 20.06 15.21
CA VAL A 744 -23.36 19.63 16.59
C VAL A 744 -24.76 19.02 16.73
N GLY A 745 -24.82 17.72 16.97
CA GLY A 745 -26.08 17.01 17.17
C GLY A 745 -26.52 16.99 18.63
N SER A 746 -27.81 17.00 18.90
CA SER A 746 -28.35 17.04 20.28
C SER A 746 -28.05 15.78 21.12
N LEU A 747 -27.61 14.68 20.50
CA LEU A 747 -27.20 13.46 21.20
C LEU A 747 -25.70 13.42 21.48
N GLU A 748 -24.91 14.36 20.94
CA GLU A 748 -23.47 14.41 21.17
C GLU A 748 -23.12 14.96 22.57
N PRO A 749 -22.08 14.47 23.23
CA PRO A 749 -21.63 14.99 24.54
C PRO A 749 -21.31 16.48 24.51
N ILE A 750 -20.78 16.99 23.39
CA ILE A 750 -20.41 18.39 23.22
C ILE A 750 -21.62 19.33 23.27
N HIS A 751 -22.79 18.88 22.85
CA HIS A 751 -24.03 19.67 22.95
C HIS A 751 -24.37 20.02 24.40
N GLN A 752 -24.29 19.01 25.30
CA GLN A 752 -24.54 19.21 26.73
C GLN A 752 -23.48 20.08 27.41
N LEU A 753 -22.25 20.03 26.93
CA LEU A 753 -21.16 20.86 27.43
C LEU A 753 -21.36 22.33 27.03
N LEU A 754 -21.77 22.62 25.79
CA LEU A 754 -22.07 23.96 25.33
C LEU A 754 -23.15 24.68 26.15
N GLU A 755 -24.15 23.94 26.63
CA GLU A 755 -25.20 24.50 27.48
C GLU A 755 -24.72 24.85 28.91
N LYS A 756 -23.59 24.30 29.36
CA LYS A 756 -23.07 24.45 30.71
C LYS A 756 -21.82 25.31 30.82
N ASP A 757 -20.85 25.04 29.97
CA ASP A 757 -19.54 25.68 29.98
C ASP A 757 -18.90 25.62 28.57
N GLU A 758 -18.95 26.76 27.87
CA GLU A 758 -18.38 26.89 26.53
C GLU A 758 -16.87 26.64 26.51
N ALA A 759 -16.15 27.05 27.56
CA ALA A 759 -14.71 26.86 27.63
C ALA A 759 -14.34 25.36 27.77
N GLU A 760 -15.14 24.60 28.53
CA GLU A 760 -14.96 23.14 28.62
C GLU A 760 -15.34 22.46 27.28
N ALA A 761 -16.37 22.93 26.59
CA ALA A 761 -16.75 22.43 25.27
C ALA A 761 -15.65 22.66 24.21
N ILE A 762 -14.97 23.81 24.23
CA ILE A 762 -13.81 24.07 23.38
C ILE A 762 -12.68 23.11 23.66
N VAL A 763 -12.32 22.89 24.95
CA VAL A 763 -11.29 21.91 25.33
C VAL A 763 -11.67 20.52 24.86
N TYR A 764 -12.94 20.14 24.98
CA TYR A 764 -13.46 18.87 24.50
C TYR A 764 -13.28 18.72 22.98
N ALA A 765 -13.63 19.71 22.16
CA ALA A 765 -13.49 19.69 20.71
C ALA A 765 -12.04 19.52 20.27
N TYR A 766 -11.09 20.25 20.87
CA TYR A 766 -9.66 20.12 20.58
C TYR A 766 -9.13 18.72 20.94
N ARG A 767 -9.49 18.20 22.11
CA ARG A 767 -9.09 16.85 22.53
C ARG A 767 -9.66 15.78 21.62
N GLU A 768 -10.91 15.89 21.23
CA GLU A 768 -11.58 14.94 20.36
C GLU A 768 -10.99 14.89 18.95
N ILE A 769 -10.66 16.06 18.36
CA ILE A 769 -10.19 16.16 16.97
C ILE A 769 -8.67 16.09 16.89
N LEU A 770 -7.94 16.83 17.76
CA LEU A 770 -6.48 16.95 17.71
C LEU A 770 -5.74 16.18 18.81
N THR A 771 -6.45 15.56 19.76
CA THR A 771 -5.88 14.78 20.87
C THR A 771 -5.03 15.61 21.85
N ARG A 772 -5.19 16.92 21.86
CA ARG A 772 -4.51 17.87 22.77
C ARG A 772 -5.45 18.97 23.25
N PRO A 773 -5.15 19.64 24.37
CA PRO A 773 -5.88 20.84 24.75
C PRO A 773 -5.56 22.01 23.78
N PRO A 774 -6.43 23.02 23.68
CA PRO A 774 -6.12 24.27 22.97
C PRO A 774 -5.03 25.07 23.72
N THR A 775 -4.28 25.87 23.00
CA THR A 775 -3.45 26.92 23.59
C THR A 775 -4.33 28.08 24.09
N GLU A 776 -3.80 28.99 24.89
CA GLU A 776 -4.57 30.14 25.37
C GLU A 776 -5.01 31.09 24.23
N GLU A 777 -4.22 31.18 23.16
CA GLU A 777 -4.59 31.94 21.96
C GLU A 777 -5.72 31.26 21.20
N GLU A 778 -5.63 29.95 20.97
CA GLU A 778 -6.67 29.14 20.33
C GLU A 778 -7.98 29.20 21.13
N LYS A 779 -7.91 29.10 22.46
CA LYS A 779 -9.07 29.20 23.36
C LYS A 779 -9.74 30.57 23.30
N THR A 780 -8.96 31.64 23.27
CA THR A 780 -9.46 33.01 23.17
C THR A 780 -10.18 33.23 21.83
N PHE A 781 -9.59 32.77 20.75
CA PHE A 781 -10.20 32.82 19.42
C PHE A 781 -11.49 32.01 19.36
N ALA A 782 -11.48 30.80 19.89
CA ALA A 782 -12.66 29.94 19.90
C ALA A 782 -13.82 30.53 20.72
N LEU A 783 -13.54 31.12 21.88
CA LEU A 783 -14.56 31.83 22.68
C LEU A 783 -15.18 33.00 21.91
N ALA A 784 -14.38 33.74 21.15
CA ALA A 784 -14.88 34.82 20.30
C ALA A 784 -15.79 34.28 19.18
N LEU A 785 -15.48 33.14 18.62
CA LEU A 785 -16.29 32.47 17.58
C LEU A 785 -17.65 32.00 18.12
N LEU A 786 -17.73 31.55 19.37
CA LEU A 786 -18.95 31.09 20.02
C LEU A 786 -19.87 32.23 20.52
N SER A 787 -19.38 33.48 20.55
CA SER A 787 -20.06 34.61 21.23
C SER A 787 -21.43 35.01 20.65
N GLU A 788 -21.69 34.78 19.34
CA GLU A 788 -22.95 35.12 18.69
C GLU A 788 -23.98 33.96 18.77
N ASP A 789 -23.55 32.77 18.40
CA ASP A 789 -24.30 31.51 18.48
C ASP A 789 -23.35 30.37 18.87
N PRO A 790 -23.44 29.84 20.10
CA PRO A 790 -22.53 28.79 20.57
C PRO A 790 -22.58 27.51 19.71
N HIS A 791 -23.73 27.14 19.14
CA HIS A 791 -23.86 25.92 18.34
C HIS A 791 -23.26 26.09 16.94
N GLU A 792 -23.57 27.19 16.25
CA GLU A 792 -22.97 27.53 14.95
C GLU A 792 -21.46 27.78 15.09
N GLY A 793 -21.05 28.57 16.10
CA GLY A 793 -19.62 28.80 16.38
C GLY A 793 -18.84 27.53 16.68
N MET A 794 -19.44 26.57 17.39
CA MET A 794 -18.81 25.25 17.62
C MET A 794 -18.74 24.41 16.34
N ALA A 795 -19.74 24.47 15.48
CA ALA A 795 -19.70 23.79 14.18
C ALA A 795 -18.59 24.36 13.29
N ASP A 796 -18.43 25.69 13.28
CA ASP A 796 -17.35 26.37 12.56
C ASP A 796 -15.96 26.02 13.13
N LEU A 797 -15.83 25.98 14.46
CA LEU A 797 -14.60 25.53 15.12
C LEU A 797 -14.23 24.10 14.73
N ARG A 798 -15.18 23.17 14.81
CA ARG A 798 -14.96 21.77 14.42
C ARG A 798 -14.60 21.65 12.95
N TRP A 799 -15.27 22.43 12.08
CA TRP A 799 -14.93 22.46 10.66
C TRP A 799 -13.48 22.96 10.43
N ALA A 800 -13.05 24.01 11.12
CA ALA A 800 -11.70 24.53 11.04
C ALA A 800 -10.66 23.51 11.51
N LEU A 801 -10.92 22.82 12.66
CA LEU A 801 -10.04 21.78 13.20
C LEU A 801 -9.93 20.57 12.26
N LEU A 802 -11.02 20.12 11.65
CA LEU A 802 -11.01 19.01 10.66
C LEU A 802 -10.24 19.36 9.38
N ASN A 803 -10.16 20.66 9.04
CA ASN A 803 -9.46 21.14 7.86
C ASN A 803 -8.00 21.55 8.10
N CYS A 804 -7.55 21.62 9.35
CA CYS A 804 -6.16 21.99 9.63
C CYS A 804 -5.15 20.87 9.26
N ASN A 805 -3.90 21.25 9.07
CA ASN A 805 -2.85 20.28 8.73
C ASN A 805 -2.58 19.29 9.89
N GLU A 806 -2.65 19.74 11.13
CA GLU A 806 -2.45 18.91 12.32
C GLU A 806 -3.43 17.73 12.37
N PHE A 807 -4.68 17.90 11.89
CA PHE A 807 -5.64 16.81 11.80
C PHE A 807 -5.26 15.79 10.73
N ARG A 808 -4.83 16.25 9.55
CA ARG A 808 -4.61 15.43 8.35
C ARG A 808 -3.27 14.69 8.32
N PHE A 809 -2.33 15.11 9.14
CA PHE A 809 -1.00 14.49 9.23
C PHE A 809 -0.84 13.68 10.51
N ILE A 810 0.00 12.67 10.43
CA ILE A 810 0.41 11.88 11.59
C ILE A 810 1.54 12.66 12.25
N PRO A 811 1.38 13.02 13.53
CA PRO A 811 2.32 13.90 14.22
C PRO A 811 3.67 13.28 14.46
#